data_5c09916c15475c531e89890ad23c5ac5
#
_entry.id   5c09916c15475c531e89890ad23c5ac5
#
_cell.length_a   1.000
_cell.length_b   1.000
_cell.length_c   1.000
_cell.angle_alpha   90.00
_cell.angle_beta   90.00
_cell.angle_gamma   90.00
#
_symmetry.space_group_name_H-M   'P 1'
#
loop_
_entity.id
_entity.type
_entity.pdbx_description
1 polymer ?
#
loop_
_entity_poly.entity_id
_entity_poly.type
_entity_poly.pdbx_seq_one_letter_code
_entity_poly.pdbx_strand_id
1 'polypeptide(L)'
;MNKEHIPVIPLRGLAVLPDAIIHFDLKREKSIHAVEYAMMGDGLVFLASQKDPECQDPGIGDLYTAGTVASVRQVTKLPNQMLRILVGGVKRAMLTAIQEANEAFLEGSIIPQEELADEELSSVEEEAMLRQLKETIAEFAALHPKLDKNAVQRYQAMENLGSLLDQITMNLPVEFEKKQQVLEAFNLKERFETVCTILVNEIQIAGIRNRLAQKLKGKVEKNQKEYLLREQLRYIREELGEENSFSDSEQFEEKLKELKAKPEVKEKIRKEISRFKSLSGNSSESAVERGYIETLLELPWDKASIDNESIKEAGEILEKEHYGLTQVKERILEFLAVRCLTKKGESPILCLVGPPGTGKTSIARSVARALNKRYIRICLGGVRDEAEIRGHRKTYVGAMPGRIATGLRQAGVKNPLMLLDEIDKVSNDYKGDTFSALLEVLDGEQNVRFRDHYVEIPLDLSEVLFIATANSTQNIPRPLLDRMELIEVNSYTENEKFHIAKEHLLHKQMEKNGITGRWLSVSDSALKAIISSYTREAGVRELERKIGDICRKAAKENLECREEGREDTKGKVTASHIEKYLGKRKSTTDLANKKPEVGIVRGLAWTSVGGDTLQIEVNVMPGKGDIDLTGQMGDVMKESAIIGMSYVRSIGKEHKIDPSMFKENDFHIHIPEGAVPKDGPSAGITMATAIFSAVTGKPVRCDLAMTGEITLRGNVLPIGGLKEKILAARMAGIKEVLVPFENKKDVEEIPEEIRDGITITYVKTMKDVIKKALVTEY
;
A
#
# COMPACT_ATOMS: atom_id res chain seq x y z
N MET A 1 23.14 52.84 -2.01
CA MET A 1 23.09 51.37 -2.26
C MET A 1 21.97 51.15 -3.29
N ASN A 2 22.34 51.02 -4.58
CA ASN A 2 21.37 50.60 -5.59
C ASN A 2 21.10 49.10 -5.39
N LYS A 3 19.98 48.76 -4.73
CA LYS A 3 19.50 47.39 -4.74
C LYS A 3 19.02 47.07 -6.14
N GLU A 4 19.78 46.26 -6.88
CA GLU A 4 19.34 45.77 -8.18
C GLU A 4 18.15 44.83 -7.98
N HIS A 5 17.01 45.17 -8.56
CA HIS A 5 15.81 44.31 -8.64
C HIS A 5 15.92 43.42 -9.84
N ILE A 6 15.93 42.09 -9.63
CA ILE A 6 16.18 41.13 -10.70
C ILE A 6 15.21 39.96 -10.60
N PRO A 7 14.72 39.42 -11.73
CA PRO A 7 13.91 38.19 -11.71
C PRO A 7 14.68 36.99 -11.11
N VAL A 8 14.05 36.27 -10.21
CA VAL A 8 14.65 35.12 -9.50
C VAL A 8 14.11 33.80 -10.05
N ILE A 9 15.03 32.89 -10.34
CA ILE A 9 14.71 31.54 -10.80
C ILE A 9 15.20 30.54 -9.75
N PRO A 10 14.31 29.85 -9.01
CA PRO A 10 14.65 28.78 -8.11
C PRO A 10 15.11 27.52 -8.86
N LEU A 11 16.30 27.01 -8.54
CA LEU A 11 16.90 25.83 -9.14
C LEU A 11 16.76 24.61 -8.23
N ARG A 12 16.44 23.45 -8.79
CA ARG A 12 16.32 22.17 -8.06
C ARG A 12 17.57 21.32 -8.21
N GLY A 13 18.27 21.07 -7.13
CA GLY A 13 19.45 20.20 -7.12
C GLY A 13 20.58 20.65 -8.03
N LEU A 14 20.68 21.95 -8.29
CA LEU A 14 21.65 22.55 -9.18
C LEU A 14 22.14 23.88 -8.61
N ALA A 15 23.45 24.05 -8.54
CA ALA A 15 24.11 25.33 -8.26
C ALA A 15 24.89 25.77 -9.50
N VAL A 16 24.71 27.02 -9.91
CA VAL A 16 25.39 27.61 -11.06
C VAL A 16 26.40 28.62 -10.53
N LEU A 17 27.66 28.48 -10.97
CA LEU A 17 28.73 29.41 -10.60
C LEU A 17 28.96 30.46 -11.71
N PRO A 18 29.63 31.56 -11.40
CA PRO A 18 30.09 32.50 -12.43
C PRO A 18 30.91 31.81 -13.52
N ASP A 19 30.96 32.40 -14.70
CA ASP A 19 31.62 31.88 -15.91
C ASP A 19 31.13 30.49 -16.39
N ALA A 20 30.14 29.89 -15.73
CA ALA A 20 29.55 28.65 -16.18
C ALA A 20 28.50 28.86 -17.25
N ILE A 21 28.55 28.05 -18.30
CA ILE A 21 27.51 28.00 -19.32
C ILE A 21 26.73 26.68 -19.14
N ILE A 22 25.45 26.77 -18.85
CA ILE A 22 24.61 25.63 -18.57
C ILE A 22 23.25 25.74 -19.18
N HIS A 23 22.65 24.62 -19.55
CA HIS A 23 21.26 24.55 -19.99
C HIS A 23 20.43 23.70 -18.99
N PHE A 24 19.20 24.15 -18.77
CA PHE A 24 18.24 23.41 -17.95
C PHE A 24 16.80 23.72 -18.38
N ASP A 25 15.88 22.86 -17.96
CA ASP A 25 14.49 22.93 -18.35
C ASP A 25 13.64 23.55 -17.24
N LEU A 26 12.81 24.52 -17.60
CA LEU A 26 11.86 25.18 -16.71
C LEU A 26 10.45 24.65 -16.93
N LYS A 27 9.77 24.32 -15.81
CA LYS A 27 8.38 23.85 -15.81
C LYS A 27 7.43 24.78 -15.04
N ARG A 28 7.97 25.56 -14.10
CA ARG A 28 7.16 26.45 -13.26
C ARG A 28 6.76 27.69 -14.03
N GLU A 29 5.48 28.03 -14.01
CA GLU A 29 4.96 29.25 -14.66
C GLU A 29 5.67 30.49 -14.18
N LYS A 30 5.86 30.67 -12.86
CA LYS A 30 6.59 31.80 -12.28
C LYS A 30 8.03 31.91 -12.83
N SER A 31 8.73 30.79 -13.03
CA SER A 31 10.10 30.81 -13.58
C SER A 31 10.11 31.06 -15.08
N ILE A 32 9.08 30.64 -15.81
CA ILE A 32 8.91 30.93 -17.23
C ILE A 32 8.66 32.43 -17.43
N HIS A 33 7.75 33.01 -16.68
CA HIS A 33 7.47 34.46 -16.73
C HIS A 33 8.70 35.29 -16.32
N ALA A 34 9.49 34.84 -15.35
CA ALA A 34 10.75 35.48 -14.94
C ALA A 34 11.73 35.60 -16.14
N VAL A 35 11.87 34.51 -16.91
CA VAL A 35 12.71 34.50 -18.13
C VAL A 35 12.13 35.37 -19.22
N GLU A 36 10.83 35.31 -19.48
CA GLU A 36 10.17 36.15 -20.49
C GLU A 36 10.34 37.64 -20.15
N TYR A 37 10.17 38.02 -18.91
CA TYR A 37 10.39 39.37 -18.43
C TYR A 37 11.85 39.80 -18.59
N ALA A 38 12.81 38.96 -18.18
CA ALA A 38 14.23 39.24 -18.36
C ALA A 38 14.61 39.44 -19.81
N MET A 39 14.03 38.68 -20.74
CA MET A 39 14.30 38.80 -22.19
C MET A 39 13.71 40.07 -22.81
N MET A 40 12.77 40.74 -22.17
CA MET A 40 12.26 42.04 -22.56
C MET A 40 13.16 43.21 -22.08
N GLY A 41 14.04 42.92 -21.09
CA GLY A 41 14.98 43.90 -20.51
C GLY A 41 16.42 43.61 -20.89
N ASP A 42 17.28 43.52 -19.89
CA ASP A 42 18.73 43.31 -20.02
C ASP A 42 19.15 41.84 -20.19
N GLY A 43 18.20 40.91 -20.11
CA GLY A 43 18.43 39.47 -20.21
C GLY A 43 19.05 38.86 -18.97
N LEU A 44 19.06 39.57 -17.83
CA LEU A 44 19.65 39.09 -16.58
C LEU A 44 18.61 38.43 -15.69
N VAL A 45 19.01 37.35 -15.03
CA VAL A 45 18.22 36.63 -14.04
C VAL A 45 19.09 36.25 -12.85
N PHE A 46 18.50 36.13 -11.67
CA PHE A 46 19.20 35.62 -10.51
C PHE A 46 18.84 34.14 -10.29
N LEU A 47 19.85 33.29 -10.27
CA LEU A 47 19.71 31.87 -10.08
C LEU A 47 20.00 31.51 -8.61
N ALA A 48 19.01 30.99 -7.89
CA ALA A 48 19.13 30.56 -6.51
C ALA A 48 18.79 29.07 -6.37
N SER A 49 19.65 28.30 -5.74
CA SER A 49 19.38 26.89 -5.44
C SER A 49 18.32 26.76 -4.35
N GLN A 50 17.45 25.77 -4.46
CA GLN A 50 16.52 25.41 -3.37
C GLN A 50 17.23 24.54 -2.33
N LYS A 51 16.92 24.78 -1.03
CA LYS A 51 17.38 23.93 0.07
C LYS A 51 16.73 22.57 0.04
N ASP A 52 15.42 22.55 -0.24
CA ASP A 52 14.65 21.32 -0.45
C ASP A 52 14.20 21.24 -1.92
N PRO A 53 14.73 20.30 -2.72
CA PRO A 53 14.35 20.11 -4.11
C PRO A 53 12.87 19.75 -4.32
N GLU A 54 12.19 19.19 -3.31
CA GLU A 54 10.79 18.78 -3.41
C GLU A 54 9.78 19.93 -3.22
N CYS A 55 10.22 21.08 -2.69
CA CYS A 55 9.37 22.25 -2.52
C CYS A 55 8.86 22.78 -3.85
N GLN A 56 7.53 22.87 -4.02
CA GLN A 56 6.92 23.30 -5.29
C GLN A 56 6.88 24.82 -5.47
N ASP A 57 6.63 25.58 -4.41
CA ASP A 57 6.55 27.06 -4.43
C ASP A 57 7.47 27.63 -3.33
N PRO A 58 8.79 27.78 -3.60
CA PRO A 58 9.76 28.17 -2.60
C PRO A 58 9.68 29.67 -2.29
N GLY A 59 9.59 29.99 -0.98
CA GLY A 59 9.78 31.33 -0.45
C GLY A 59 11.26 31.64 -0.17
N ILE A 60 11.56 32.83 0.38
CA ILE A 60 12.95 33.24 0.67
C ILE A 60 13.67 32.29 1.66
N GLY A 61 12.94 31.69 2.61
CA GLY A 61 13.48 30.72 3.57
C GLY A 61 13.91 29.42 2.94
N ASP A 62 13.31 29.03 1.82
CA ASP A 62 13.52 27.77 1.11
C ASP A 62 14.66 27.85 0.07
N LEU A 63 15.17 29.07 -0.17
CA LEU A 63 16.28 29.31 -1.08
C LEU A 63 17.57 29.54 -0.32
N TYR A 64 18.69 29.20 -0.95
CA TYR A 64 19.99 29.67 -0.53
C TYR A 64 20.12 31.15 -0.84
N THR A 65 20.68 31.89 0.07
CA THR A 65 20.85 33.35 -0.10
C THR A 65 21.95 33.71 -1.10
N ALA A 66 22.98 32.89 -1.18
CA ALA A 66 24.02 33.03 -2.19
C ALA A 66 23.55 32.42 -3.53
N GLY A 67 23.65 33.17 -4.58
CA GLY A 67 23.28 32.76 -5.93
C GLY A 67 24.11 33.47 -7.00
N THR A 68 23.75 33.25 -8.26
CA THR A 68 24.49 33.79 -9.41
C THR A 68 23.57 34.64 -10.29
N VAL A 69 23.98 35.85 -10.57
CA VAL A 69 23.40 36.64 -11.67
C VAL A 69 23.86 36.01 -12.98
N ALA A 70 22.91 35.62 -13.79
CA ALA A 70 23.19 34.98 -15.07
C ALA A 70 22.49 35.67 -16.23
N SER A 71 23.16 35.67 -17.38
CA SER A 71 22.58 36.19 -18.65
C SER A 71 21.90 35.05 -19.40
N VAL A 72 20.66 35.24 -19.83
CA VAL A 72 19.94 34.31 -20.67
C VAL A 72 20.41 34.46 -22.11
N ARG A 73 21.12 33.45 -22.62
CA ARG A 73 21.72 33.47 -23.98
C ARG A 73 20.80 32.91 -25.05
N GLN A 74 20.01 31.86 -24.71
CA GLN A 74 19.12 31.22 -25.66
C GLN A 74 17.92 30.63 -24.91
N VAL A 75 16.75 30.75 -25.53
CA VAL A 75 15.50 30.16 -25.04
C VAL A 75 14.90 29.28 -26.14
N THR A 76 14.59 28.04 -25.82
CA THR A 76 13.98 27.08 -26.77
C THR A 76 12.69 26.55 -26.15
N LYS A 77 11.58 26.67 -26.85
CA LYS A 77 10.28 26.11 -26.43
C LYS A 77 10.26 24.59 -26.68
N LEU A 78 9.94 23.83 -25.64
CA LEU A 78 9.78 22.38 -25.71
C LEU A 78 8.27 21.99 -25.70
N PRO A 79 7.91 20.79 -26.14
CA PRO A 79 6.55 20.24 -25.94
C PRO A 79 6.13 20.31 -24.46
N ASN A 80 4.81 20.41 -24.19
CA ASN A 80 4.22 20.49 -22.84
C ASN A 80 4.53 21.79 -22.06
N GLN A 81 4.58 22.92 -22.72
CA GLN A 81 4.78 24.25 -22.10
C GLN A 81 6.09 24.37 -21.27
N MET A 82 7.10 23.58 -21.56
CA MET A 82 8.41 23.70 -20.94
C MET A 82 9.32 24.61 -21.74
N LEU A 83 10.18 25.36 -21.04
CA LEU A 83 11.24 26.17 -21.68
C LEU A 83 12.61 25.55 -21.33
N ARG A 84 13.42 25.33 -22.38
CA ARG A 84 14.86 25.06 -22.21
C ARG A 84 15.60 26.34 -22.37
N ILE A 85 16.37 26.74 -21.37
CA ILE A 85 17.18 27.95 -21.41
C ILE A 85 18.66 27.58 -21.32
N LEU A 86 19.45 28.35 -22.07
CA LEU A 86 20.91 28.38 -21.95
C LEU A 86 21.30 29.68 -21.25
N VAL A 87 21.94 29.56 -20.11
CA VAL A 87 22.38 30.69 -19.29
C VAL A 87 23.89 30.71 -19.12
N GLY A 88 24.44 31.92 -19.05
CA GLY A 88 25.85 32.14 -18.66
C GLY A 88 25.90 32.86 -17.34
N GLY A 89 26.53 32.24 -16.30
CA GLY A 89 26.80 32.91 -15.03
C GLY A 89 27.67 34.13 -15.22
N VAL A 90 27.30 35.26 -14.64
CA VAL A 90 28.03 36.53 -14.77
C VAL A 90 28.77 36.87 -13.49
N LYS A 91 28.08 37.00 -12.37
CA LYS A 91 28.64 37.34 -11.07
C LYS A 91 27.88 36.70 -9.88
N ARG A 92 28.55 36.50 -8.78
CA ARG A 92 27.91 36.14 -7.53
C ARG A 92 27.14 37.30 -6.93
N ALA A 93 26.06 37.01 -6.27
CA ALA A 93 25.36 37.99 -5.49
C ALA A 93 24.61 37.30 -4.31
N MET A 94 24.29 38.10 -3.31
CA MET A 94 23.50 37.69 -2.16
C MET A 94 22.08 38.22 -2.29
N LEU A 95 21.10 37.32 -2.16
CA LEU A 95 19.68 37.64 -2.14
C LEU A 95 19.30 38.14 -0.76
N THR A 96 18.74 39.33 -0.65
CA THR A 96 18.35 39.97 0.61
C THR A 96 16.83 39.97 0.85
N ALA A 97 16.06 40.06 -0.21
CA ALA A 97 14.60 40.04 -0.14
C ALA A 97 14.00 39.47 -1.43
N ILE A 98 12.84 38.86 -1.33
CA ILE A 98 12.05 38.41 -2.48
C ILE A 98 10.66 39.01 -2.34
N GLN A 99 10.10 39.45 -3.46
CA GLN A 99 8.69 39.87 -3.60
C GLN A 99 8.11 39.27 -4.87
N GLU A 100 6.80 39.09 -4.90
CA GLU A 100 6.12 38.66 -6.13
C GLU A 100 5.80 39.89 -6.98
N ALA A 101 6.37 39.98 -8.15
CA ALA A 101 6.07 41.05 -9.09
C ALA A 101 4.74 40.75 -9.80
N ASN A 102 3.70 41.52 -9.50
CA ASN A 102 2.34 41.41 -10.06
C ASN A 102 1.76 39.98 -10.02
N GLU A 103 2.07 39.20 -9.02
CA GLU A 103 1.69 37.78 -8.87
C GLU A 103 2.18 36.86 -10.03
N ALA A 104 3.06 37.34 -10.89
CA ALA A 104 3.49 36.63 -12.09
C ALA A 104 4.81 35.88 -11.92
N PHE A 105 5.81 36.47 -11.25
CA PHE A 105 7.13 35.88 -11.03
C PHE A 105 7.80 36.43 -9.76
N LEU A 106 8.87 35.74 -9.31
CA LEU A 106 9.66 36.16 -8.16
C LEU A 106 10.69 37.25 -8.59
N GLU A 107 10.69 38.37 -7.90
CA GLU A 107 11.68 39.43 -8.04
C GLU A 107 12.48 39.54 -6.75
N GLY A 108 13.81 39.58 -6.88
CA GLY A 108 14.71 39.64 -5.73
C GLY A 108 15.52 40.91 -5.67
N SER A 109 15.76 41.41 -4.45
CA SER A 109 16.76 42.42 -4.20
C SER A 109 18.09 41.74 -3.93
N ILE A 110 19.13 42.04 -4.68
CA ILE A 110 20.46 41.41 -4.57
C ILE A 110 21.55 42.45 -4.21
N ILE A 111 22.61 41.92 -3.57
CA ILE A 111 23.86 42.64 -3.31
C ILE A 111 24.98 41.93 -4.07
N PRO A 112 25.65 42.55 -5.02
CA PRO A 112 26.75 41.93 -5.76
C PRO A 112 27.98 41.64 -4.87
N GLN A 113 28.79 40.64 -5.25
CA GLN A 113 29.99 40.26 -4.49
C GLN A 113 30.98 41.42 -4.28
N GLU A 114 31.12 42.30 -5.24
CA GLU A 114 32.02 43.46 -5.19
C GLU A 114 31.75 44.39 -3.99
N GLU A 115 30.52 44.36 -3.44
CA GLU A 115 30.13 45.12 -2.25
C GLU A 115 30.28 44.31 -0.95
N LEU A 116 30.57 42.99 -1.03
CA LEU A 116 30.62 42.05 0.08
C LEU A 116 32.06 41.54 0.41
N ALA A 117 33.03 41.78 -0.45
CA ALA A 117 34.38 41.34 -0.29
C ALA A 117 35.18 42.31 0.61
N ASP A 118 35.50 41.87 1.83
CA ASP A 118 36.13 42.71 2.88
C ASP A 118 37.68 42.70 2.88
N GLU A 119 38.35 41.83 2.15
CA GLU A 119 39.81 41.71 2.16
C GLU A 119 40.43 41.60 0.76
N GLU A 120 41.29 42.55 0.39
CA GLU A 120 42.17 42.41 -0.76
C GLU A 120 43.36 41.48 -0.44
N LEU A 121 43.42 40.33 -1.12
CA LEU A 121 44.58 39.43 -1.12
C LEU A 121 45.81 40.15 -1.71
N SER A 122 46.96 39.94 -1.10
CA SER A 122 48.21 40.44 -1.71
C SER A 122 48.46 39.63 -3.01
N SER A 123 49.05 40.26 -4.00
CA SER A 123 49.37 39.62 -5.31
C SER A 123 50.26 38.37 -5.15
N VAL A 124 51.07 38.30 -4.10
CA VAL A 124 51.91 37.15 -3.79
C VAL A 124 51.12 35.97 -3.24
N GLU A 125 50.14 36.25 -2.39
CA GLU A 125 49.25 35.22 -1.84
C GLU A 125 48.33 34.63 -2.93
N GLU A 126 47.78 35.47 -3.79
CA GLU A 126 46.96 35.03 -4.92
C GLU A 126 47.75 34.14 -5.88
N GLU A 127 49.01 34.50 -6.21
CA GLU A 127 49.89 33.71 -7.05
C GLU A 127 50.24 32.35 -6.38
N ALA A 128 50.49 32.35 -5.06
CA ALA A 128 50.76 31.10 -4.31
C ALA A 128 49.54 30.15 -4.33
N MET A 129 48.34 30.68 -4.10
CA MET A 129 47.09 29.91 -4.14
C MET A 129 46.84 29.37 -5.55
N LEU A 130 47.10 30.16 -6.58
CA LEU A 130 46.93 29.76 -7.98
C LEU A 130 47.85 28.59 -8.32
N ARG A 131 49.10 28.63 -7.90
CA ARG A 131 50.07 27.54 -8.12
C ARG A 131 49.66 26.26 -7.38
N GLN A 132 49.30 26.38 -6.10
CA GLN A 132 48.87 25.25 -5.30
C GLN A 132 47.58 24.60 -5.90
N LEU A 133 46.63 25.39 -6.35
CA LEU A 133 45.40 24.87 -6.98
C LEU A 133 45.72 24.13 -8.29
N LYS A 134 46.60 24.65 -9.12
CA LYS A 134 47.05 24.01 -10.37
C LYS A 134 47.77 22.69 -10.12
N GLU A 135 48.52 22.56 -9.06
CA GLU A 135 49.15 21.30 -8.62
C GLU A 135 48.07 20.30 -8.16
N THR A 136 47.18 20.73 -7.28
CA THR A 136 46.11 19.87 -6.75
C THR A 136 45.17 19.34 -7.86
N ILE A 137 44.81 20.17 -8.86
CA ILE A 137 43.98 19.71 -9.98
C ILE A 137 44.74 18.75 -10.91
N ALA A 138 46.06 18.90 -11.05
CA ALA A 138 46.87 17.96 -11.80
C ALA A 138 46.93 16.57 -11.12
N GLU A 139 47.03 16.55 -9.79
CA GLU A 139 46.95 15.31 -8.99
C GLU A 139 45.57 14.67 -9.11
N PHE A 140 44.51 15.46 -8.99
CA PHE A 140 43.15 14.98 -9.19
C PHE A 140 42.93 14.35 -10.58
N ALA A 141 43.43 15.01 -11.62
CA ALA A 141 43.33 14.56 -13.00
C ALA A 141 44.10 13.25 -13.25
N ALA A 142 45.25 13.04 -12.61
CA ALA A 142 46.00 11.81 -12.70
C ALA A 142 45.22 10.58 -12.16
N LEU A 143 44.35 10.78 -11.19
CA LEU A 143 43.51 9.73 -10.61
C LEU A 143 42.15 9.54 -11.32
N HIS A 144 41.75 10.48 -12.18
CA HIS A 144 40.52 10.46 -12.92
C HIS A 144 40.73 10.45 -14.44
N PRO A 145 41.01 9.29 -15.06
CA PRO A 145 41.37 9.20 -16.48
C PRO A 145 40.19 9.60 -17.44
N LYS A 146 38.99 9.78 -16.93
CA LYS A 146 37.84 10.27 -17.70
C LYS A 146 37.71 11.79 -17.76
N LEU A 147 38.58 12.52 -17.04
CA LEU A 147 38.59 13.98 -17.13
C LEU A 147 39.16 14.38 -18.49
N ASP A 148 38.47 15.34 -19.16
CA ASP A 148 38.92 15.86 -20.45
C ASP A 148 40.32 16.50 -20.32
N LYS A 149 41.31 15.93 -21.01
CA LYS A 149 42.67 16.46 -21.03
C LYS A 149 42.77 17.91 -21.48
N ASN A 150 41.84 18.32 -22.38
CA ASN A 150 41.75 19.70 -22.86
C ASN A 150 41.25 20.65 -21.77
N ALA A 151 40.40 20.14 -20.83
CA ALA A 151 39.93 20.96 -19.69
C ALA A 151 41.12 21.23 -18.73
N VAL A 152 41.93 20.21 -18.43
CA VAL A 152 43.09 20.39 -17.57
C VAL A 152 44.10 21.38 -18.15
N GLN A 153 44.37 21.32 -19.48
CA GLN A 153 45.24 22.32 -20.15
C GLN A 153 44.65 23.73 -20.07
N ARG A 154 43.32 23.89 -20.19
CA ARG A 154 42.69 25.20 -20.00
C ARG A 154 42.85 25.72 -18.58
N TYR A 155 42.69 24.88 -17.55
CA TYR A 155 42.89 25.28 -16.16
C TYR A 155 44.34 25.70 -15.88
N GLN A 156 45.31 25.04 -16.49
CA GLN A 156 46.74 25.40 -16.36
C GLN A 156 47.05 26.78 -16.99
N ALA A 157 46.32 27.19 -18.05
CA ALA A 157 46.49 28.45 -18.76
C ALA A 157 45.75 29.63 -18.09
N MET A 158 44.83 29.38 -17.14
CA MET A 158 44.10 30.47 -16.48
C MET A 158 44.98 31.22 -15.47
N GLU A 159 44.84 32.55 -15.47
CA GLU A 159 45.62 33.46 -14.59
C GLU A 159 44.77 34.03 -13.44
N ASN A 160 43.45 34.07 -13.60
CA ASN A 160 42.55 34.60 -12.59
C ASN A 160 42.14 33.45 -11.62
N LEU A 161 42.45 33.61 -10.35
CA LEU A 161 42.20 32.61 -9.31
C LEU A 161 40.68 32.37 -9.11
N GLY A 162 39.89 33.42 -9.06
CA GLY A 162 38.45 33.32 -8.84
C GLY A 162 37.72 32.56 -9.97
N SER A 163 38.01 32.89 -11.22
CA SER A 163 37.45 32.20 -12.39
C SER A 163 37.93 30.74 -12.44
N LEU A 164 39.18 30.46 -12.06
CA LEU A 164 39.73 29.12 -12.04
C LEU A 164 39.01 28.23 -10.97
N LEU A 165 38.79 28.75 -9.76
CA LEU A 165 38.06 28.06 -8.69
C LEU A 165 36.62 27.71 -9.14
N ASP A 166 35.93 28.64 -9.79
CA ASP A 166 34.57 28.46 -10.24
C ASP A 166 34.49 27.44 -11.37
N GLN A 167 35.37 27.51 -12.35
CA GLN A 167 35.43 26.55 -13.47
C GLN A 167 35.78 25.13 -13.02
N ILE A 168 36.72 24.98 -12.08
CA ILE A 168 37.06 23.68 -11.51
C ILE A 168 35.82 23.12 -10.77
N THR A 169 35.22 23.89 -9.87
CA THR A 169 34.08 23.48 -9.07
C THR A 169 32.91 23.03 -9.92
N MET A 170 32.64 23.75 -11.01
CA MET A 170 31.53 23.44 -11.91
C MET A 170 31.69 22.07 -12.57
N ASN A 171 32.91 21.69 -12.92
CA ASN A 171 33.23 20.43 -13.59
C ASN A 171 33.58 19.27 -12.64
N LEU A 172 33.65 19.50 -11.33
CA LEU A 172 33.81 18.42 -10.36
C LEU A 172 32.59 17.52 -10.29
N PRO A 173 32.76 16.18 -10.23
CA PRO A 173 31.68 15.22 -10.08
C PRO A 173 31.21 15.11 -8.62
N VAL A 174 30.78 16.24 -8.05
CA VAL A 174 30.33 16.34 -6.65
C VAL A 174 28.86 16.77 -6.60
N GLU A 175 28.22 16.49 -5.47
CA GLU A 175 26.83 16.88 -5.21
C GLU A 175 26.66 18.42 -5.24
N PHE A 176 25.45 18.88 -5.55
CA PHE A 176 25.19 20.31 -5.74
C PHE A 176 25.40 21.13 -4.46
N GLU A 177 25.20 20.52 -3.29
CA GLU A 177 25.41 21.14 -1.99
C GLU A 177 26.88 21.58 -1.81
N LYS A 178 27.84 20.78 -2.26
CA LYS A 178 29.25 21.15 -2.24
C LYS A 178 29.54 22.30 -3.19
N LYS A 179 28.90 22.35 -4.37
CA LYS A 179 28.99 23.47 -5.31
C LYS A 179 28.36 24.72 -4.73
N GLN A 180 27.27 24.57 -4.00
CA GLN A 180 26.61 25.66 -3.30
C GLN A 180 27.49 26.25 -2.18
N GLN A 181 28.19 25.41 -1.41
CA GLN A 181 29.17 25.88 -0.41
C GLN A 181 30.24 26.76 -1.04
N VAL A 182 30.76 26.40 -2.22
CA VAL A 182 31.71 27.23 -2.94
C VAL A 182 31.10 28.55 -3.45
N LEU A 183 29.80 28.51 -3.80
CA LEU A 183 29.06 29.70 -4.21
C LEU A 183 28.84 30.66 -3.03
N GLU A 184 28.63 30.15 -1.83
CA GLU A 184 28.46 30.89 -0.57
C GLU A 184 29.76 31.55 -0.07
N ALA A 185 30.90 31.02 -0.45
CA ALA A 185 32.20 31.60 -0.12
C ALA A 185 32.47 32.87 -0.96
N PHE A 186 32.01 34.03 -0.47
CA PHE A 186 32.20 35.32 -1.14
C PHE A 186 33.65 35.80 -1.11
N ASN A 187 34.37 35.52 -0.01
CA ASN A 187 35.79 35.81 0.10
C ASN A 187 36.62 34.82 -0.72
N LEU A 188 37.62 35.34 -1.47
CA LEU A 188 38.42 34.52 -2.37
C LEU A 188 39.28 33.49 -1.64
N LYS A 189 39.77 33.79 -0.43
CA LYS A 189 40.53 32.89 0.41
C LYS A 189 39.68 31.73 0.94
N GLU A 190 38.52 32.03 1.47
CA GLU A 190 37.54 31.01 1.94
C GLU A 190 37.12 30.09 0.80
N ARG A 191 36.89 30.64 -0.38
CA ARG A 191 36.57 29.88 -1.58
C ARG A 191 37.67 28.94 -1.98
N PHE A 192 38.93 29.41 -1.95
CA PHE A 192 40.12 28.60 -2.22
C PHE A 192 40.22 27.44 -1.22
N GLU A 193 40.06 27.69 0.08
CA GLU A 193 40.10 26.66 1.12
C GLU A 193 39.01 25.63 0.94
N THR A 194 37.80 26.07 0.60
CA THR A 194 36.63 25.19 0.36
C THR A 194 36.87 24.29 -0.85
N VAL A 195 37.34 24.85 -1.98
CA VAL A 195 37.61 24.07 -3.21
C VAL A 195 38.76 23.11 -3.00
N CYS A 196 39.85 23.52 -2.33
CA CYS A 196 40.96 22.64 -2.00
C CYS A 196 40.50 21.48 -1.10
N THR A 197 39.69 21.75 -0.10
CA THR A 197 39.15 20.72 0.77
C THR A 197 38.33 19.69 0.00
N ILE A 198 37.45 20.15 -0.90
CA ILE A 198 36.67 19.28 -1.77
C ILE A 198 37.60 18.43 -2.67
N LEU A 199 38.60 19.05 -3.33
CA LEU A 199 39.54 18.35 -4.20
C LEU A 199 40.34 17.30 -3.46
N VAL A 200 40.90 17.62 -2.29
CA VAL A 200 41.67 16.67 -1.47
C VAL A 200 40.82 15.47 -1.05
N ASN A 201 39.56 15.71 -0.64
CA ASN A 201 38.66 14.64 -0.29
C ASN A 201 38.35 13.73 -1.51
N GLU A 202 38.11 14.32 -2.66
CA GLU A 202 37.83 13.54 -3.90
C GLU A 202 39.10 12.77 -4.36
N ILE A 203 40.31 13.31 -4.19
CA ILE A 203 41.55 12.61 -4.44
C ILE A 203 41.71 11.38 -3.51
N GLN A 204 41.38 11.53 -2.22
CA GLN A 204 41.41 10.41 -1.27
C GLN A 204 40.40 9.32 -1.65
N ILE A 205 39.16 9.71 -1.99
CA ILE A 205 38.11 8.78 -2.42
C ILE A 205 38.55 8.03 -3.70
N ALA A 206 39.10 8.75 -4.67
CA ALA A 206 39.58 8.14 -5.92
C ALA A 206 40.75 7.20 -5.66
N GLY A 207 41.69 7.55 -4.76
CA GLY A 207 42.79 6.70 -4.34
C GLY A 207 42.33 5.39 -3.69
N ILE A 208 41.33 5.45 -2.80
CA ILE A 208 40.72 4.27 -2.19
C ILE A 208 40.01 3.41 -3.24
N ARG A 209 39.22 4.02 -4.13
CA ARG A 209 38.54 3.33 -5.21
C ARG A 209 39.48 2.59 -6.15
N ASN A 210 40.60 3.22 -6.54
CA ASN A 210 41.63 2.59 -7.39
C ASN A 210 42.35 1.43 -6.68
N ARG A 211 42.62 1.55 -5.38
CA ARG A 211 43.19 0.43 -4.58
C ARG A 211 42.22 -0.73 -4.48
N LEU A 212 40.92 -0.46 -4.29
CA LEU A 212 39.87 -1.49 -4.27
C LEU A 212 39.74 -2.16 -5.63
N ALA A 213 39.73 -1.39 -6.74
CA ALA A 213 39.66 -1.93 -8.10
C ALA A 213 40.91 -2.80 -8.41
N GLN A 214 42.10 -2.41 -8.00
CA GLN A 214 43.32 -3.25 -8.15
C GLN A 214 43.24 -4.54 -7.32
N LYS A 215 42.73 -4.47 -6.08
CA LYS A 215 42.52 -5.66 -5.23
C LYS A 215 41.48 -6.62 -5.83
N LEU A 216 40.39 -6.06 -6.43
CA LEU A 216 39.41 -6.86 -7.13
C LEU A 216 39.96 -7.51 -8.39
N LYS A 217 40.75 -6.76 -9.18
CA LYS A 217 41.41 -7.30 -10.39
C LYS A 217 42.38 -8.41 -10.03
N GLY A 218 43.20 -8.23 -8.99
CA GLY A 218 44.09 -9.29 -8.50
C GLY A 218 43.36 -10.51 -7.92
N LYS A 219 42.16 -10.34 -7.32
CA LYS A 219 41.31 -11.47 -6.92
C LYS A 219 40.73 -12.21 -8.12
N VAL A 220 40.33 -11.49 -9.19
CA VAL A 220 39.81 -12.08 -10.42
C VAL A 220 40.89 -12.87 -11.14
N GLU A 221 42.11 -12.32 -11.24
CA GLU A 221 43.27 -13.04 -11.83
C GLU A 221 43.67 -14.25 -10.99
N LYS A 222 43.58 -14.14 -9.66
CA LYS A 222 43.84 -15.27 -8.76
C LYS A 222 42.78 -16.36 -8.89
N ASN A 223 41.50 -15.97 -9.05
CA ASN A 223 40.41 -16.92 -9.28
C ASN A 223 40.48 -17.59 -10.66
N GLN A 224 40.91 -16.88 -11.72
CA GLN A 224 41.19 -17.49 -13.02
C GLN A 224 42.35 -18.48 -12.98
N LYS A 225 43.44 -18.14 -12.24
CA LYS A 225 44.56 -19.07 -12.07
C LYS A 225 44.17 -20.26 -11.19
N GLU A 226 43.35 -20.06 -10.17
CA GLU A 226 42.81 -21.12 -9.32
C GLU A 226 41.84 -22.03 -10.12
N TYR A 227 41.06 -21.47 -11.04
CA TYR A 227 40.22 -22.22 -11.98
C TYR A 227 41.04 -23.11 -12.92
N LEU A 228 42.06 -22.54 -13.56
CA LEU A 228 42.98 -23.32 -14.41
C LEU A 228 43.68 -24.46 -13.65
N LEU A 229 44.09 -24.17 -12.40
CA LEU A 229 44.66 -25.18 -11.53
C LEU A 229 43.66 -26.24 -11.08
N ARG A 230 42.38 -25.86 -10.87
CA ARG A 230 41.29 -26.84 -10.59
C ARG A 230 40.95 -27.70 -11.81
N GLU A 231 40.97 -27.12 -13.00
CA GLU A 231 40.79 -27.86 -14.24
C GLU A 231 41.96 -28.86 -14.48
N GLN A 232 43.20 -28.42 -14.26
CA GLN A 232 44.34 -29.32 -14.32
C GLN A 232 44.29 -30.41 -13.24
N LEU A 233 43.86 -30.07 -12.01
CA LEU A 233 43.62 -31.03 -10.93
C LEU A 233 42.50 -32.03 -11.30
N ARG A 234 41.45 -31.55 -11.99
CA ARG A 234 40.37 -32.40 -12.46
C ARG A 234 40.84 -33.42 -13.53
N TYR A 235 41.64 -32.96 -14.52
CA TYR A 235 42.24 -33.83 -15.50
C TYR A 235 43.21 -34.83 -14.84
N ILE A 236 44.01 -34.41 -13.89
CA ILE A 236 44.93 -35.30 -13.15
C ILE A 236 44.13 -36.29 -12.28
N ARG A 237 43.02 -35.92 -11.68
CA ARG A 237 42.15 -36.81 -10.90
C ARG A 237 41.35 -37.80 -11.79
N GLU A 238 40.91 -37.37 -12.98
CA GLU A 238 40.35 -38.27 -13.97
C GLU A 238 41.36 -39.35 -14.47
N GLU A 239 42.64 -38.96 -14.65
CA GLU A 239 43.70 -39.93 -15.00
C GLU A 239 44.13 -40.82 -13.84
N LEU A 240 43.96 -40.33 -12.58
CA LEU A 240 44.34 -41.09 -11.38
C LEU A 240 43.23 -41.98 -10.82
N GLY A 241 42.02 -41.95 -11.40
CA GLY A 241 40.88 -42.83 -11.01
C GLY A 241 40.38 -42.55 -9.58
N GLU A 242 40.57 -41.34 -9.04
CA GLU A 242 40.00 -40.95 -7.75
C GLU A 242 38.52 -40.58 -7.89
N GLU A 243 37.66 -41.61 -7.67
CA GLU A 243 36.21 -41.44 -7.44
C GLU A 243 36.00 -40.68 -6.16
N ASN A 244 35.69 -39.37 -6.23
CA ASN A 244 34.82 -38.69 -5.22
C ASN A 244 34.59 -37.21 -5.58
N SER A 245 34.04 -36.89 -6.73
CA SER A 245 33.18 -35.72 -6.92
C SER A 245 32.18 -36.00 -8.03
N PHE A 246 31.00 -36.48 -7.66
CA PHE A 246 29.85 -36.49 -8.56
C PHE A 246 29.71 -35.12 -9.20
N SER A 247 29.83 -35.06 -10.51
CA SER A 247 29.57 -33.80 -11.21
C SER A 247 28.09 -33.42 -10.99
N ASP A 248 27.76 -32.13 -10.94
CA ASP A 248 26.37 -31.71 -10.81
C ASP A 248 25.43 -32.45 -11.74
N SER A 249 25.92 -32.79 -12.95
CA SER A 249 25.16 -33.55 -13.94
C SER A 249 24.90 -35.00 -13.53
N GLU A 250 25.80 -35.65 -12.81
CA GLU A 250 25.60 -37.01 -12.29
C GLU A 250 24.59 -36.96 -11.11
N GLN A 251 24.68 -35.98 -10.26
CA GLN A 251 23.68 -35.78 -9.21
C GLN A 251 22.29 -35.53 -9.80
N PHE A 252 22.18 -34.78 -10.89
CA PHE A 252 20.91 -34.54 -11.57
C PHE A 252 20.39 -35.84 -12.22
N GLU A 253 21.23 -36.66 -12.80
CA GLU A 253 20.83 -37.96 -13.37
C GLU A 253 20.34 -38.93 -12.28
N GLU A 254 20.98 -38.92 -11.09
CA GLU A 254 20.59 -39.75 -9.97
C GLU A 254 19.22 -39.29 -9.42
N LYS A 255 19.04 -38.00 -9.18
CA LYS A 255 17.74 -37.43 -8.82
C LYS A 255 16.66 -37.71 -9.86
N LEU A 256 16.99 -37.68 -11.16
CA LEU A 256 16.05 -37.98 -12.23
C LEU A 256 15.60 -39.46 -12.22
N LYS A 257 16.47 -40.41 -11.81
CA LYS A 257 16.09 -41.83 -11.66
C LYS A 257 15.06 -41.99 -10.55
N GLU A 258 15.26 -41.31 -9.42
CA GLU A 258 14.36 -41.35 -8.26
C GLU A 258 13.06 -40.60 -8.48
N LEU A 259 13.05 -39.62 -9.40
CA LEU A 259 11.90 -38.74 -9.65
C LEU A 259 10.68 -39.55 -10.08
N LYS A 260 9.57 -39.39 -9.39
CA LYS A 260 8.26 -39.93 -9.80
C LYS A 260 7.62 -38.97 -10.78
N ALA A 261 7.72 -39.26 -12.09
CA ALA A 261 7.16 -38.42 -13.13
C ALA A 261 6.86 -39.24 -14.38
N LYS A 262 5.96 -38.73 -15.24
CA LYS A 262 5.62 -39.35 -16.53
C LYS A 262 6.86 -39.45 -17.42
N PRO A 263 6.94 -40.47 -18.33
CA PRO A 263 8.11 -40.66 -19.20
C PRO A 263 8.49 -39.43 -20.04
N GLU A 264 7.49 -38.69 -20.51
CA GLU A 264 7.67 -37.46 -21.33
C GLU A 264 8.40 -36.35 -20.53
N VAL A 265 8.05 -36.20 -19.25
CA VAL A 265 8.69 -35.23 -18.34
C VAL A 265 10.15 -35.61 -18.10
N LYS A 266 10.40 -36.92 -17.82
CA LYS A 266 11.76 -37.45 -17.61
C LYS A 266 12.64 -37.27 -18.84
N GLU A 267 12.07 -37.48 -20.03
CA GLU A 267 12.79 -37.29 -21.28
C GLU A 267 13.19 -35.83 -21.50
N LYS A 268 12.27 -34.89 -21.22
CA LYS A 268 12.59 -33.46 -21.36
C LYS A 268 13.67 -33.04 -20.36
N ILE A 269 13.57 -33.45 -19.09
CA ILE A 269 14.61 -33.15 -18.08
C ILE A 269 15.96 -33.75 -18.50
N ARG A 270 15.98 -34.98 -19.05
CA ARG A 270 17.21 -35.61 -19.56
C ARG A 270 17.84 -34.81 -20.69
N LYS A 271 17.01 -34.24 -21.59
CA LYS A 271 17.52 -33.38 -22.69
C LYS A 271 18.18 -32.11 -22.11
N GLU A 272 17.58 -31.48 -21.10
CA GLU A 272 18.17 -30.31 -20.47
C GLU A 272 19.46 -30.64 -19.68
N ILE A 273 19.51 -31.79 -18.99
CA ILE A 273 20.75 -32.28 -18.36
C ILE A 273 21.85 -32.54 -19.42
N SER A 274 21.48 -33.07 -20.57
CA SER A 274 22.43 -33.30 -21.67
C SER A 274 22.95 -31.99 -22.27
N ARG A 275 22.07 -30.97 -22.34
CA ARG A 275 22.44 -29.62 -22.75
C ARG A 275 23.39 -28.98 -21.71
N PHE A 276 23.05 -29.09 -20.43
CA PHE A 276 23.91 -28.61 -19.33
C PHE A 276 25.32 -29.21 -19.38
N LYS A 277 25.45 -30.50 -19.69
CA LYS A 277 26.75 -31.18 -19.90
C LYS A 277 27.59 -30.58 -21.03
N SER A 278 26.93 -30.04 -22.07
CA SER A 278 27.62 -29.41 -23.20
C SER A 278 28.05 -27.98 -22.96
N LEU A 279 27.55 -27.33 -21.89
CA LEU A 279 27.92 -25.96 -21.51
C LEU A 279 29.22 -25.94 -20.72
N SER A 280 30.04 -24.91 -20.94
CA SER A 280 31.23 -24.69 -20.12
C SER A 280 30.85 -24.35 -18.68
N GLY A 281 31.36 -25.08 -17.71
CA GLY A 281 30.90 -25.12 -16.31
C GLY A 281 30.87 -23.80 -15.54
N ASN A 282 31.38 -22.68 -16.07
CA ASN A 282 31.41 -21.37 -15.41
C ASN A 282 30.81 -20.25 -16.25
N SER A 283 29.96 -20.55 -17.21
CA SER A 283 29.21 -19.52 -17.96
C SER A 283 27.97 -19.09 -17.19
N SER A 284 27.52 -17.84 -17.39
CA SER A 284 26.24 -17.35 -16.86
C SER A 284 25.07 -18.22 -17.34
N GLU A 285 25.16 -18.77 -18.52
CA GLU A 285 24.18 -19.70 -19.10
C GLU A 285 24.13 -21.01 -18.31
N SER A 286 25.27 -21.55 -17.90
CA SER A 286 25.35 -22.77 -17.07
C SER A 286 24.65 -22.55 -15.70
N ALA A 287 24.81 -21.38 -15.07
CA ALA A 287 24.14 -21.07 -13.81
C ALA A 287 22.61 -21.00 -13.97
N VAL A 288 22.12 -20.41 -15.07
CA VAL A 288 20.68 -20.34 -15.39
C VAL A 288 20.13 -21.74 -15.65
N GLU A 289 20.82 -22.57 -16.47
CA GLU A 289 20.39 -23.92 -16.80
C GLU A 289 20.40 -24.83 -15.56
N ARG A 290 21.40 -24.69 -14.68
CA ARG A 290 21.44 -25.38 -13.38
C ARG A 290 20.18 -25.08 -12.56
N GLY A 291 19.85 -23.80 -12.34
CA GLY A 291 18.64 -23.40 -11.58
C GLY A 291 17.34 -23.90 -12.21
N TYR A 292 17.31 -23.98 -13.54
CA TYR A 292 16.18 -24.53 -14.28
C TYR A 292 16.02 -26.04 -14.04
N ILE A 293 17.10 -26.82 -14.15
CA ILE A 293 17.10 -28.29 -13.93
C ILE A 293 16.75 -28.57 -12.46
N GLU A 294 17.32 -27.84 -11.51
CA GLU A 294 16.99 -27.94 -10.08
C GLU A 294 15.49 -27.72 -9.85
N THR A 295 14.91 -26.69 -10.47
CA THR A 295 13.48 -26.41 -10.39
C THR A 295 12.64 -27.55 -10.94
N LEU A 296 13.01 -28.13 -12.09
CA LEU A 296 12.28 -29.23 -12.69
C LEU A 296 12.36 -30.52 -11.83
N LEU A 297 13.48 -30.77 -11.19
CA LEU A 297 13.69 -31.94 -10.32
C LEU A 297 12.98 -31.82 -8.98
N GLU A 298 12.78 -30.57 -8.48
CA GLU A 298 12.09 -30.28 -7.22
C GLU A 298 10.56 -30.27 -7.37
N LEU A 299 10.03 -30.12 -8.58
CA LEU A 299 8.59 -30.13 -8.81
C LEU A 299 7.99 -31.53 -8.53
N PRO A 300 6.85 -31.61 -7.83
CA PRO A 300 6.21 -32.86 -7.44
C PRO A 300 5.31 -33.40 -8.56
N TRP A 301 5.88 -33.94 -9.64
CA TRP A 301 5.14 -34.39 -10.82
C TRP A 301 4.07 -35.45 -10.53
N ASP A 302 4.41 -36.49 -9.76
CA ASP A 302 3.50 -37.61 -9.41
C ASP A 302 3.55 -37.96 -7.91
N LYS A 303 4.06 -37.05 -7.08
CA LYS A 303 4.10 -37.24 -5.63
C LYS A 303 2.87 -36.61 -5.00
N ALA A 304 1.97 -37.42 -4.46
CA ALA A 304 0.77 -36.97 -3.76
C ALA A 304 0.84 -37.21 -2.24
N SER A 305 0.16 -36.38 -1.45
CA SER A 305 -0.19 -36.67 -0.06
C SER A 305 -1.41 -37.59 -0.01
N ILE A 306 -1.51 -38.37 1.06
CA ILE A 306 -2.72 -39.15 1.34
C ILE A 306 -3.73 -38.23 1.98
N ASP A 307 -4.85 -38.03 1.31
CA ASP A 307 -5.94 -37.19 1.80
C ASP A 307 -6.75 -37.94 2.88
N ASN A 308 -7.23 -37.21 3.87
CA ASN A 308 -8.20 -37.73 4.83
C ASN A 308 -9.62 -37.57 4.23
N GLU A 309 -10.33 -38.69 4.13
CA GLU A 309 -11.70 -38.73 3.58
C GLU A 309 -12.79 -38.68 4.68
N SER A 310 -12.39 -38.58 5.95
CA SER A 310 -13.33 -38.56 7.08
C SER A 310 -13.97 -37.18 7.26
N ILE A 311 -15.21 -37.00 6.80
CA ILE A 311 -16.00 -35.77 6.98
C ILE A 311 -16.23 -35.47 8.47
N LYS A 312 -16.39 -36.52 9.30
CA LYS A 312 -16.59 -36.35 10.75
C LYS A 312 -15.37 -35.70 11.42
N GLU A 313 -14.17 -36.22 11.12
CA GLU A 313 -12.94 -35.66 11.68
C GLU A 313 -12.71 -34.20 11.15
N ALA A 314 -13.06 -33.95 9.88
CA ALA A 314 -13.00 -32.62 9.32
C ALA A 314 -13.91 -31.65 10.07
N GLY A 315 -15.15 -32.08 10.39
CA GLY A 315 -16.08 -31.30 11.19
C GLY A 315 -15.55 -31.01 12.60
N GLU A 316 -14.99 -32.04 13.28
CA GLU A 316 -14.42 -31.88 14.63
C GLU A 316 -13.24 -30.88 14.63
N ILE A 317 -12.38 -30.92 13.64
CA ILE A 317 -11.26 -29.99 13.50
C ILE A 317 -11.75 -28.56 13.28
N LEU A 318 -12.72 -28.36 12.36
CA LEU A 318 -13.29 -27.05 12.09
C LEU A 318 -14.00 -26.47 13.32
N GLU A 319 -14.70 -27.32 14.08
CA GLU A 319 -15.40 -26.91 15.30
C GLU A 319 -14.43 -26.51 16.41
N LYS A 320 -13.35 -27.27 16.57
CA LYS A 320 -12.31 -26.99 17.55
C LYS A 320 -11.49 -25.74 17.26
N GLU A 321 -11.24 -25.43 15.99
CA GLU A 321 -10.35 -24.33 15.59
C GLU A 321 -11.10 -23.01 15.35
N HIS A 322 -12.41 -23.04 15.13
CA HIS A 322 -13.23 -21.87 14.83
C HIS A 322 -14.52 -21.88 15.63
N TYR A 323 -14.73 -20.84 16.42
CA TYR A 323 -15.99 -20.63 17.10
C TYR A 323 -17.03 -20.02 16.14
N GLY A 324 -18.27 -20.47 16.19
CA GLY A 324 -19.36 -20.00 15.32
C GLY A 324 -19.16 -20.39 13.85
N LEU A 325 -19.52 -19.51 12.93
CA LEU A 325 -19.43 -19.70 11.47
C LEU A 325 -20.15 -20.97 10.97
N THR A 326 -21.28 -21.34 11.57
CA THR A 326 -21.97 -22.61 11.35
C THR A 326 -22.29 -22.84 9.87
N GLN A 327 -22.89 -21.85 9.20
CA GLN A 327 -23.19 -21.92 7.75
C GLN A 327 -21.95 -22.13 6.89
N VAL A 328 -20.84 -21.43 7.22
CA VAL A 328 -19.56 -21.56 6.48
C VAL A 328 -18.98 -22.96 6.66
N LYS A 329 -18.99 -23.49 7.87
CA LYS A 329 -18.52 -24.85 8.16
C LYS A 329 -19.36 -25.91 7.44
N GLU A 330 -20.69 -25.77 7.47
CA GLU A 330 -21.61 -26.68 6.81
C GLU A 330 -21.40 -26.72 5.30
N ARG A 331 -21.30 -25.57 4.66
CA ARG A 331 -20.98 -25.46 3.23
C ARG A 331 -19.63 -26.08 2.88
N ILE A 332 -18.63 -25.87 3.71
CA ILE A 332 -17.30 -26.50 3.52
C ILE A 332 -17.42 -28.02 3.63
N LEU A 333 -18.16 -28.54 4.61
CA LEU A 333 -18.36 -29.98 4.78
C LEU A 333 -19.15 -30.60 3.63
N GLU A 334 -20.21 -29.92 3.11
CA GLU A 334 -20.94 -30.33 1.91
C GLU A 334 -19.98 -30.43 0.70
N PHE A 335 -19.19 -29.41 0.48
CA PHE A 335 -18.17 -29.40 -0.59
C PHE A 335 -17.17 -30.55 -0.45
N LEU A 336 -16.66 -30.80 0.76
CA LEU A 336 -15.74 -31.90 1.02
C LEU A 336 -16.40 -33.27 0.79
N ALA A 337 -17.68 -33.41 1.14
CA ALA A 337 -18.45 -34.63 0.88
C ALA A 337 -18.59 -34.93 -0.62
N VAL A 338 -18.93 -33.92 -1.42
CA VAL A 338 -19.00 -34.06 -2.89
C VAL A 338 -17.65 -34.48 -3.46
N ARG A 339 -16.56 -33.83 -3.00
CA ARG A 339 -15.21 -34.12 -3.45
C ARG A 339 -14.76 -35.57 -3.11
N CYS A 340 -15.11 -36.04 -1.92
CA CYS A 340 -14.81 -37.44 -1.53
C CYS A 340 -15.57 -38.47 -2.41
N LEU A 341 -16.79 -38.14 -2.83
CA LEU A 341 -17.61 -39.01 -3.66
C LEU A 341 -17.18 -39.00 -5.14
N THR A 342 -16.84 -37.85 -5.69
CA THR A 342 -16.55 -37.68 -7.13
C THR A 342 -15.16 -38.13 -7.53
N LYS A 343 -14.20 -38.19 -6.60
CA LYS A 343 -12.77 -38.58 -6.79
C LYS A 343 -12.03 -37.92 -7.98
N LYS A 344 -12.68 -37.09 -8.81
CA LYS A 344 -12.12 -36.31 -9.93
C LYS A 344 -12.87 -34.99 -10.04
N GLY A 345 -12.22 -34.07 -9.89
CA GLY A 345 -11.89 -32.70 -10.05
C GLY A 345 -12.72 -31.73 -10.81
N GLU A 346 -14.03 -31.79 -11.01
CA GLU A 346 -14.86 -30.63 -11.40
C GLU A 346 -15.61 -30.05 -10.19
N SER A 347 -14.90 -29.86 -9.10
CA SER A 347 -15.49 -29.16 -7.96
C SER A 347 -15.35 -27.66 -8.15
N PRO A 348 -16.42 -26.86 -7.96
CA PRO A 348 -16.33 -25.41 -8.00
C PRO A 348 -15.30 -24.95 -6.97
N ILE A 349 -14.67 -23.80 -7.22
CA ILE A 349 -13.65 -23.28 -6.34
C ILE A 349 -14.35 -22.53 -5.21
N LEU A 350 -14.03 -22.85 -3.96
CA LEU A 350 -14.57 -22.13 -2.82
C LEU A 350 -13.96 -20.73 -2.73
N CYS A 351 -14.81 -19.71 -2.72
CA CYS A 351 -14.39 -18.33 -2.47
C CYS A 351 -15.03 -17.79 -1.20
N LEU A 352 -14.21 -17.56 -0.18
CA LEU A 352 -14.63 -16.98 1.10
C LEU A 352 -14.65 -15.45 0.97
N VAL A 353 -15.85 -14.86 0.99
CA VAL A 353 -16.05 -13.42 0.83
C VAL A 353 -16.53 -12.79 2.13
N GLY A 354 -15.94 -11.67 2.54
CA GLY A 354 -16.40 -10.96 3.73
C GLY A 354 -15.37 -9.99 4.29
N PRO A 355 -15.68 -9.28 5.37
CA PRO A 355 -14.80 -8.25 5.93
C PRO A 355 -13.44 -8.79 6.37
N PRO A 356 -12.42 -7.91 6.47
CA PRO A 356 -11.11 -8.32 6.96
C PRO A 356 -11.17 -8.76 8.43
N GLY A 357 -10.37 -9.77 8.77
CA GLY A 357 -10.26 -10.25 10.15
C GLY A 357 -11.32 -11.25 10.59
N THR A 358 -12.20 -11.71 9.69
CA THR A 358 -13.26 -12.71 9.97
C THR A 358 -12.79 -14.16 9.85
N GLY A 359 -11.48 -14.41 9.77
CA GLY A 359 -10.93 -15.77 9.83
C GLY A 359 -10.84 -16.51 8.49
N LYS A 360 -11.14 -15.89 7.34
CA LYS A 360 -11.11 -16.52 6.00
C LYS A 360 -9.83 -17.34 5.74
N THR A 361 -8.68 -16.72 5.92
CA THR A 361 -7.36 -17.36 5.74
C THR A 361 -7.11 -18.49 6.75
N SER A 362 -7.61 -18.38 8.00
CA SER A 362 -7.46 -19.42 9.02
C SER A 362 -8.35 -20.63 8.74
N ILE A 363 -9.58 -20.42 8.28
CA ILE A 363 -10.49 -21.50 7.87
C ILE A 363 -9.86 -22.33 6.75
N ALA A 364 -9.30 -21.70 5.71
CA ALA A 364 -8.62 -22.42 4.62
C ALA A 364 -7.45 -23.27 5.14
N ARG A 365 -6.72 -22.80 6.14
CA ARG A 365 -5.67 -23.59 6.80
C ARG A 365 -6.23 -24.77 7.57
N SER A 366 -7.35 -24.59 8.28
CA SER A 366 -8.00 -25.67 9.03
C SER A 366 -8.58 -26.73 8.09
N VAL A 367 -9.11 -26.32 6.92
CA VAL A 367 -9.51 -27.25 5.86
C VAL A 367 -8.33 -28.08 5.35
N ALA A 368 -7.16 -27.44 5.16
CA ALA A 368 -5.96 -28.19 4.77
C ALA A 368 -5.54 -29.24 5.80
N ARG A 369 -5.61 -28.89 7.09
CA ARG A 369 -5.35 -29.84 8.19
C ARG A 369 -6.37 -30.97 8.23
N ALA A 370 -7.64 -30.63 8.10
CA ALA A 370 -8.73 -31.59 8.11
C ALA A 370 -8.58 -32.66 7.01
N LEU A 371 -8.14 -32.23 5.84
CA LEU A 371 -7.87 -33.11 4.68
C LEU A 371 -6.47 -33.72 4.67
N ASN A 372 -5.63 -33.43 5.67
CA ASN A 372 -4.20 -33.82 5.66
C ASN A 372 -3.43 -33.34 4.42
N LYS A 373 -3.82 -32.19 3.83
CA LYS A 373 -3.18 -31.57 2.66
C LYS A 373 -2.06 -30.63 3.08
N ARG A 374 -1.02 -30.54 2.24
CA ARG A 374 -0.01 -29.48 2.35
C ARG A 374 -0.66 -28.15 2.02
N TYR A 375 -0.48 -27.16 2.90
CA TYR A 375 -1.06 -25.83 2.77
C TYR A 375 -0.06 -24.83 2.20
N ILE A 376 -0.43 -24.16 1.11
CA ILE A 376 0.34 -23.07 0.51
C ILE A 376 -0.56 -21.85 0.40
N ARG A 377 -0.03 -20.69 0.78
CA ARG A 377 -0.72 -19.40 0.63
C ARG A 377 -0.05 -18.59 -0.46
N ILE A 378 -0.83 -18.18 -1.46
CA ILE A 378 -0.43 -17.29 -2.55
C ILE A 378 -1.18 -15.97 -2.36
N CYS A 379 -0.46 -14.93 -1.97
CA CYS A 379 -1.05 -13.59 -1.83
C CYS A 379 -1.14 -12.94 -3.21
N LEU A 380 -2.35 -12.64 -3.67
CA LEU A 380 -2.60 -11.99 -4.95
C LEU A 380 -2.73 -10.47 -4.83
N GLY A 381 -2.81 -9.94 -3.60
CA GLY A 381 -2.86 -8.50 -3.37
C GLY A 381 -1.61 -7.78 -3.88
N GLY A 382 -1.79 -6.88 -4.85
CA GLY A 382 -0.70 -6.13 -5.47
C GLY A 382 -0.04 -6.79 -6.67
N VAL A 383 -0.49 -7.97 -7.11
CA VAL A 383 -0.06 -8.60 -8.36
C VAL A 383 -0.60 -7.79 -9.54
N ARG A 384 0.29 -7.43 -10.48
CA ARG A 384 -0.03 -6.58 -11.64
C ARG A 384 0.35 -7.20 -12.97
N ASP A 385 1.21 -8.20 -12.96
CA ASP A 385 1.76 -8.82 -14.15
C ASP A 385 1.36 -10.30 -14.22
N GLU A 386 0.86 -10.74 -15.38
CA GLU A 386 0.57 -12.14 -15.69
C GLU A 386 1.78 -13.05 -15.41
N ALA A 387 2.99 -12.54 -15.64
CA ALA A 387 4.23 -13.26 -15.42
C ALA A 387 4.45 -13.64 -13.94
N GLU A 388 3.84 -12.94 -12.97
CA GLU A 388 3.89 -13.39 -11.59
C GLU A 388 3.12 -14.70 -11.37
N ILE A 389 2.07 -14.97 -12.14
CA ILE A 389 1.28 -16.21 -12.05
C ILE A 389 1.90 -17.31 -12.89
N ARG A 390 2.26 -17.00 -14.16
CA ARG A 390 2.74 -17.95 -15.18
C ARG A 390 4.26 -18.04 -15.30
N GLY A 391 5.02 -17.20 -14.57
CA GLY A 391 6.49 -17.15 -14.69
C GLY A 391 6.99 -16.39 -15.91
N HIS A 392 8.28 -16.13 -15.92
CA HIS A 392 8.99 -15.51 -17.04
C HIS A 392 9.66 -16.57 -17.89
N ARG A 393 9.75 -16.35 -19.21
CA ARG A 393 10.47 -17.27 -20.11
C ARG A 393 11.92 -17.40 -19.65
N LYS A 394 12.44 -18.63 -19.58
CA LYS A 394 13.78 -18.95 -19.07
C LYS A 394 14.94 -18.22 -19.78
N THR A 395 14.69 -17.67 -20.97
CA THR A 395 15.69 -16.91 -21.75
C THR A 395 15.97 -15.51 -21.22
N TYR A 396 15.16 -14.97 -20.31
CA TYR A 396 15.39 -13.66 -19.73
C TYR A 396 16.31 -13.74 -18.51
N VAL A 397 17.19 -12.76 -18.37
CA VAL A 397 18.03 -12.63 -17.15
C VAL A 397 17.14 -12.37 -15.94
N GLY A 398 17.25 -13.23 -14.92
CA GLY A 398 16.41 -13.15 -13.74
C GLY A 398 15.04 -13.84 -13.86
N ALA A 399 14.85 -14.67 -14.91
CA ALA A 399 13.62 -15.45 -15.07
C ALA A 399 13.37 -16.36 -13.86
N MET A 400 12.10 -16.43 -13.44
CA MET A 400 11.65 -17.23 -12.30
C MET A 400 10.35 -17.96 -12.66
N PRO A 401 10.08 -19.13 -12.06
CA PRO A 401 8.79 -19.79 -12.18
C PRO A 401 7.69 -18.92 -11.55
N GLY A 402 6.48 -19.05 -12.07
CA GLY A 402 5.31 -18.37 -11.53
C GLY A 402 4.96 -18.81 -10.10
N ARG A 403 4.09 -18.06 -9.47
CA ARG A 403 3.67 -18.32 -8.08
C ARG A 403 2.99 -19.67 -7.92
N ILE A 404 2.27 -20.16 -8.93
CA ILE A 404 1.62 -21.49 -8.92
C ILE A 404 2.66 -22.60 -8.93
N ALA A 405 3.62 -22.57 -9.89
CA ALA A 405 4.69 -23.56 -9.97
C ALA A 405 5.60 -23.51 -8.72
N THR A 406 5.91 -22.32 -8.23
CA THR A 406 6.66 -22.13 -6.98
C THR A 406 5.89 -22.70 -5.79
N GLY A 407 4.58 -22.52 -5.73
CA GLY A 407 3.70 -23.09 -4.71
C GLY A 407 3.72 -24.62 -4.72
N LEU A 408 3.63 -25.24 -5.89
CA LEU A 408 3.77 -26.71 -6.03
C LEU A 408 5.13 -27.21 -5.52
N ARG A 409 6.20 -26.53 -5.89
CA ARG A 409 7.57 -26.85 -5.44
C ARG A 409 7.68 -26.78 -3.91
N GLN A 410 7.16 -25.72 -3.30
CA GLN A 410 7.16 -25.55 -1.84
C GLN A 410 6.30 -26.60 -1.13
N ALA A 411 5.16 -26.97 -1.72
CA ALA A 411 4.31 -28.03 -1.18
C ALA A 411 4.98 -29.40 -1.18
N GLY A 412 5.81 -29.68 -2.20
CA GLY A 412 6.46 -30.96 -2.44
C GLY A 412 5.48 -32.11 -2.74
N VAL A 413 4.23 -31.80 -3.07
CA VAL A 413 3.16 -32.73 -3.46
C VAL A 413 2.30 -32.10 -4.56
N LYS A 414 1.73 -32.93 -5.46
CA LYS A 414 0.90 -32.46 -6.58
C LYS A 414 -0.53 -32.07 -6.20
N ASN A 415 -1.01 -32.54 -5.02
CA ASN A 415 -2.37 -32.30 -4.51
C ASN A 415 -2.45 -31.40 -3.27
N PRO A 416 -1.71 -30.29 -3.20
CA PRO A 416 -1.80 -29.39 -2.06
C PRO A 416 -3.14 -28.68 -2.00
N LEU A 417 -3.41 -27.99 -0.87
CA LEU A 417 -4.37 -26.91 -0.81
C LEU A 417 -3.63 -25.59 -1.08
N MET A 418 -4.02 -24.88 -2.12
CA MET A 418 -3.51 -23.56 -2.45
C MET A 418 -4.57 -22.49 -2.12
N LEU A 419 -4.23 -21.61 -1.19
CA LEU A 419 -5.05 -20.45 -0.87
C LEU A 419 -4.64 -19.26 -1.74
N LEU A 420 -5.57 -18.80 -2.57
CA LEU A 420 -5.45 -17.56 -3.36
C LEU A 420 -6.02 -16.41 -2.54
N ASP A 421 -5.15 -15.74 -1.79
CA ASP A 421 -5.55 -14.72 -0.82
C ASP A 421 -5.64 -13.33 -1.45
N GLU A 422 -6.71 -12.60 -1.13
CA GLU A 422 -7.00 -11.24 -1.62
C GLU A 422 -7.15 -11.14 -3.15
N ILE A 423 -7.94 -12.03 -3.76
CA ILE A 423 -8.18 -12.05 -5.21
C ILE A 423 -8.88 -10.78 -5.73
N ASP A 424 -9.63 -10.09 -4.88
CA ASP A 424 -10.29 -8.81 -5.15
C ASP A 424 -9.33 -7.61 -5.29
N LYS A 425 -8.06 -7.79 -4.92
CA LYS A 425 -7.02 -6.76 -4.98
C LYS A 425 -6.04 -6.92 -6.15
N VAL A 426 -6.33 -7.83 -7.06
CA VAL A 426 -5.61 -7.96 -8.32
C VAL A 426 -5.94 -6.77 -9.20
N SER A 427 -4.94 -6.08 -9.71
CA SER A 427 -5.15 -4.92 -10.59
C SER A 427 -5.03 -5.31 -12.06
N ASN A 428 -5.92 -4.75 -12.90
CA ASN A 428 -5.82 -4.81 -14.35
C ASN A 428 -4.98 -3.61 -14.82
N ASP A 429 -3.68 -3.77 -14.95
CA ASP A 429 -2.82 -2.78 -15.59
C ASP A 429 -2.52 -3.19 -17.04
N TYR A 430 -2.13 -2.21 -17.88
CA TYR A 430 -1.86 -2.33 -19.32
C TYR A 430 -0.78 -3.37 -19.72
N LYS A 431 -0.17 -4.10 -18.79
CA LYS A 431 0.96 -5.01 -19.04
C LYS A 431 0.63 -6.52 -19.07
N GLY A 432 -0.64 -6.89 -19.01
CA GLY A 432 -1.05 -8.29 -19.06
C GLY A 432 -2.34 -8.55 -18.29
N ASP A 433 -3.12 -9.52 -18.71
CA ASP A 433 -4.37 -9.88 -18.07
C ASP A 433 -4.14 -10.96 -17.01
N THR A 434 -3.82 -10.52 -15.79
CA THR A 434 -3.62 -11.42 -14.65
C THR A 434 -4.85 -12.28 -14.38
N PHE A 435 -6.06 -11.77 -14.66
CA PHE A 435 -7.29 -12.53 -14.49
C PHE A 435 -7.42 -13.64 -15.52
N SER A 436 -6.96 -13.45 -16.76
CA SER A 436 -6.92 -14.52 -17.76
C SER A 436 -5.97 -15.66 -17.35
N ALA A 437 -4.82 -15.34 -16.75
CA ALA A 437 -3.94 -16.35 -16.17
C ALA A 437 -4.61 -17.14 -15.03
N LEU A 438 -5.35 -16.45 -14.16
CA LEU A 438 -6.10 -17.10 -13.08
C LEU A 438 -7.26 -17.95 -13.62
N LEU A 439 -7.92 -17.52 -14.70
CA LEU A 439 -8.96 -18.33 -15.34
C LEU A 439 -8.42 -19.68 -15.81
N GLU A 440 -7.24 -19.73 -16.45
CA GLU A 440 -6.62 -21.01 -16.85
C GLU A 440 -6.27 -21.90 -15.64
N VAL A 441 -5.77 -21.31 -14.55
CA VAL A 441 -5.46 -22.05 -13.31
C VAL A 441 -6.71 -22.64 -12.66
N LEU A 442 -7.82 -21.89 -12.70
CA LEU A 442 -9.06 -22.20 -11.98
C LEU A 442 -10.10 -22.94 -12.86
N ASP A 443 -9.88 -23.04 -14.13
CA ASP A 443 -10.76 -23.79 -15.04
C ASP A 443 -10.40 -25.27 -15.03
N GLY A 444 -11.31 -26.13 -14.59
CA GLY A 444 -11.08 -27.58 -14.49
C GLY A 444 -10.73 -28.27 -15.81
N GLU A 445 -11.19 -27.74 -16.97
CA GLU A 445 -10.84 -28.27 -18.29
C GLU A 445 -9.42 -27.86 -18.74
N GLN A 446 -8.98 -26.66 -18.35
CA GLN A 446 -7.68 -26.09 -18.78
C GLN A 446 -6.55 -26.41 -17.81
N ASN A 447 -6.82 -26.47 -16.49
CA ASN A 447 -5.81 -26.62 -15.45
C ASN A 447 -5.04 -27.94 -15.48
N VAL A 448 -5.56 -28.98 -16.14
CA VAL A 448 -4.87 -30.26 -16.37
C VAL A 448 -3.60 -30.07 -17.21
N ARG A 449 -3.53 -28.99 -17.98
CA ARG A 449 -2.41 -28.67 -18.86
C ARG A 449 -1.89 -27.27 -18.65
N PHE A 450 -1.95 -26.76 -17.42
CA PHE A 450 -1.44 -25.43 -17.07
C PHE A 450 0.02 -25.27 -17.49
N ARG A 451 0.33 -24.20 -18.19
CA ARG A 451 1.66 -23.94 -18.73
C ARG A 451 2.32 -22.75 -18.06
N ASP A 452 3.28 -23.03 -17.20
CA ASP A 452 4.20 -22.02 -16.67
C ASP A 452 5.26 -21.70 -17.72
N HIS A 453 5.53 -20.43 -17.99
CA HIS A 453 6.48 -19.99 -19.02
C HIS A 453 7.93 -20.30 -18.69
N TYR A 454 8.28 -20.43 -17.40
CA TYR A 454 9.61 -20.84 -16.97
C TYR A 454 9.77 -22.35 -17.09
N VAL A 455 8.81 -23.10 -16.57
CA VAL A 455 8.85 -24.57 -16.54
C VAL A 455 8.70 -25.17 -17.94
N GLU A 456 7.89 -24.58 -18.81
CA GLU A 456 7.59 -25.01 -20.20
C GLU A 456 7.03 -26.43 -20.35
N ILE A 457 6.93 -27.18 -19.27
CA ILE A 457 6.29 -28.51 -19.23
C ILE A 457 4.89 -28.32 -18.62
N PRO A 458 3.83 -28.86 -19.23
CA PRO A 458 2.49 -28.75 -18.66
C PRO A 458 2.43 -29.36 -17.25
N LEU A 459 1.90 -28.57 -16.31
CA LEU A 459 1.63 -28.98 -14.95
C LEU A 459 0.17 -29.35 -14.80
N ASP A 460 -0.10 -30.48 -14.18
CA ASP A 460 -1.44 -30.96 -13.91
C ASP A 460 -1.89 -30.40 -12.54
N LEU A 461 -2.82 -29.46 -12.56
CA LEU A 461 -3.37 -28.82 -11.35
C LEU A 461 -4.71 -29.42 -10.93
N SER A 462 -5.23 -30.45 -11.61
CA SER A 462 -6.56 -31.03 -11.35
C SER A 462 -6.75 -31.60 -9.94
N GLU A 463 -5.66 -32.03 -9.30
CA GLU A 463 -5.71 -32.54 -7.92
C GLU A 463 -5.44 -31.46 -6.86
N VAL A 464 -5.09 -30.23 -7.28
CA VAL A 464 -4.91 -29.09 -6.37
C VAL A 464 -6.27 -28.63 -5.86
N LEU A 465 -6.37 -28.41 -4.57
CA LEU A 465 -7.56 -27.78 -3.97
C LEU A 465 -7.33 -26.28 -3.89
N PHE A 466 -8.02 -25.52 -4.74
CA PHE A 466 -7.98 -24.08 -4.68
C PHE A 466 -9.08 -23.53 -3.75
N ILE A 467 -8.70 -22.65 -2.86
CA ILE A 467 -9.62 -21.82 -2.08
C ILE A 467 -9.23 -20.37 -2.31
N ALA A 468 -10.18 -19.51 -2.64
CA ALA A 468 -9.96 -18.08 -2.79
C ALA A 468 -10.48 -17.30 -1.58
N THR A 469 -9.92 -16.13 -1.31
CA THR A 469 -10.49 -15.17 -0.36
C THR A 469 -10.63 -13.81 -1.00
N ALA A 470 -11.71 -13.12 -0.68
CA ALA A 470 -11.97 -11.76 -1.09
C ALA A 470 -12.58 -10.95 0.05
N ASN A 471 -12.43 -9.65 0.03
CA ASN A 471 -13.17 -8.78 0.93
C ASN A 471 -14.49 -8.33 0.29
N SER A 472 -14.52 -8.17 -1.05
CA SER A 472 -15.70 -7.82 -1.84
C SER A 472 -15.64 -8.52 -3.19
N THR A 473 -16.81 -8.80 -3.78
CA THR A 473 -16.92 -9.37 -5.12
C THR A 473 -16.89 -8.33 -6.24
N GLN A 474 -17.04 -7.05 -5.92
CA GLN A 474 -17.20 -5.95 -6.89
C GLN A 474 -16.05 -5.83 -7.91
N ASN A 475 -14.82 -6.11 -7.47
CA ASN A 475 -13.63 -6.00 -8.30
C ASN A 475 -13.23 -7.30 -8.99
N ILE A 476 -13.99 -8.37 -8.78
CA ILE A 476 -13.71 -9.68 -9.40
C ILE A 476 -14.52 -9.78 -10.70
N PRO A 477 -13.87 -10.06 -11.85
CA PRO A 477 -14.56 -10.24 -13.12
C PRO A 477 -15.58 -11.37 -13.08
N ARG A 478 -16.73 -11.16 -13.72
CA ARG A 478 -17.82 -12.16 -13.79
C ARG A 478 -17.37 -13.55 -14.24
N PRO A 479 -16.50 -13.71 -15.27
CA PRO A 479 -16.05 -15.05 -15.69
C PRO A 479 -15.32 -15.84 -14.59
N LEU A 480 -14.67 -15.16 -13.63
CA LEU A 480 -14.08 -15.82 -12.47
C LEU A 480 -15.14 -16.15 -11.42
N LEU A 481 -16.08 -15.24 -11.16
CA LEU A 481 -17.17 -15.47 -10.21
C LEU A 481 -18.03 -16.67 -10.62
N ASP A 482 -18.29 -16.85 -11.92
CA ASP A 482 -19.09 -17.96 -12.45
C ASP A 482 -18.44 -19.34 -12.20
N ARG A 483 -17.13 -19.39 -11.91
CA ARG A 483 -16.38 -20.61 -11.58
C ARG A 483 -16.20 -20.83 -10.09
N MET A 484 -16.69 -19.90 -9.27
CA MET A 484 -16.50 -19.91 -7.82
C MET A 484 -17.82 -20.14 -7.11
N GLU A 485 -17.80 -20.98 -6.10
CA GLU A 485 -18.86 -21.04 -5.09
C GLU A 485 -18.58 -20.01 -4.00
N LEU A 486 -19.42 -18.97 -3.93
CA LEU A 486 -19.25 -17.90 -2.97
C LEU A 486 -19.82 -18.30 -1.62
N ILE A 487 -18.98 -18.24 -0.59
CA ILE A 487 -19.38 -18.44 0.80
C ILE A 487 -19.20 -17.13 1.55
N GLU A 488 -20.28 -16.52 1.97
CA GLU A 488 -20.24 -15.28 2.72
C GLU A 488 -19.81 -15.52 4.18
N VAL A 489 -18.75 -14.84 4.56
CA VAL A 489 -18.22 -14.85 5.94
C VAL A 489 -18.59 -13.54 6.60
N ASN A 490 -19.66 -13.57 7.37
CA ASN A 490 -20.24 -12.40 8.03
C ASN A 490 -19.36 -11.86 9.17
N SER A 491 -19.71 -10.64 9.62
CA SER A 491 -19.14 -10.02 10.81
C SER A 491 -19.44 -10.83 12.06
N TYR A 492 -18.49 -10.86 12.99
CA TYR A 492 -18.70 -11.49 14.30
C TYR A 492 -19.53 -10.61 15.24
N THR A 493 -20.41 -11.25 16.01
CA THR A 493 -21.10 -10.64 17.14
C THR A 493 -20.14 -10.39 18.30
N GLU A 494 -20.50 -9.56 19.27
CA GLU A 494 -19.69 -9.35 20.49
C GLU A 494 -19.49 -10.66 21.26
N ASN A 495 -20.50 -11.52 21.30
CA ASN A 495 -20.44 -12.84 21.95
C ASN A 495 -19.46 -13.76 21.23
N GLU A 496 -19.53 -13.84 19.90
CA GLU A 496 -18.57 -14.61 19.10
C GLU A 496 -17.15 -14.07 19.28
N LYS A 497 -16.94 -12.74 19.23
CA LYS A 497 -15.64 -12.12 19.49
C LYS A 497 -15.11 -12.45 20.89
N PHE A 498 -15.97 -12.49 21.88
CA PHE A 498 -15.61 -12.84 23.24
C PHE A 498 -15.12 -14.29 23.33
N HIS A 499 -15.86 -15.25 22.76
CA HIS A 499 -15.46 -16.65 22.74
C HIS A 499 -14.17 -16.86 21.94
N ILE A 500 -14.06 -16.26 20.75
CA ILE A 500 -12.83 -16.30 19.95
C ILE A 500 -11.64 -15.72 20.72
N ALA A 501 -11.84 -14.60 21.42
CA ALA A 501 -10.79 -14.00 22.23
C ALA A 501 -10.33 -14.91 23.37
N LYS A 502 -11.27 -15.52 24.07
CA LYS A 502 -11.01 -16.37 25.25
C LYS A 502 -10.39 -17.71 24.87
N GLU A 503 -10.95 -18.39 23.86
CA GLU A 503 -10.59 -19.76 23.51
C GLU A 503 -9.37 -19.83 22.60
N HIS A 504 -9.17 -18.82 21.73
CA HIS A 504 -8.12 -18.88 20.71
C HIS A 504 -7.10 -17.74 20.82
N LEU A 505 -7.53 -16.45 20.82
CA LEU A 505 -6.60 -15.34 20.66
C LEU A 505 -5.71 -15.14 21.89
N LEU A 506 -6.28 -15.26 23.10
CA LEU A 506 -5.53 -15.05 24.33
C LEU A 506 -4.39 -16.07 24.46
N HIS A 507 -4.69 -17.35 24.27
CA HIS A 507 -3.67 -18.41 24.31
C HIS A 507 -2.58 -18.21 23.25
N LYS A 508 -2.99 -17.94 22.01
CA LYS A 508 -2.08 -17.68 20.89
C LYS A 508 -1.16 -16.47 21.17
N GLN A 509 -1.71 -15.38 21.71
CA GLN A 509 -0.92 -14.19 21.99
C GLN A 509 -0.02 -14.37 23.23
N MET A 510 -0.46 -15.11 24.23
CA MET A 510 0.38 -15.48 25.37
C MET A 510 1.58 -16.31 24.94
N GLU A 511 1.36 -17.36 24.16
CA GLU A 511 2.42 -18.21 23.61
C GLU A 511 3.40 -17.40 22.74
N LYS A 512 2.88 -16.57 21.81
CA LYS A 512 3.68 -15.73 20.92
C LYS A 512 4.57 -14.73 21.66
N ASN A 513 4.13 -14.25 22.82
CA ASN A 513 4.89 -13.28 23.63
C ASN A 513 5.64 -13.94 24.80
N GLY A 514 5.73 -15.27 24.82
CA GLY A 514 6.48 -16.01 25.83
C GLY A 514 5.88 -15.94 27.25
N ILE A 515 4.56 -15.67 27.34
CA ILE A 515 3.85 -15.52 28.61
C ILE A 515 3.08 -16.79 28.93
N THR A 516 3.14 -17.22 30.20
CA THR A 516 2.36 -18.34 30.69
C THR A 516 1.17 -17.86 31.55
N GLY A 517 0.17 -18.70 31.74
CA GLY A 517 -0.97 -18.42 32.62
C GLY A 517 -0.61 -18.17 34.10
N ARG A 518 0.65 -18.43 34.47
CA ARG A 518 1.20 -18.04 35.77
C ARG A 518 1.41 -16.53 35.90
N TRP A 519 1.78 -15.86 34.79
CA TRP A 519 2.16 -14.44 34.78
C TRP A 519 1.03 -13.50 34.40
N LEU A 520 0.05 -13.98 33.63
CA LEU A 520 -1.05 -13.13 33.16
C LEU A 520 -2.39 -13.90 33.28
N SER A 521 -3.39 -13.21 33.81
CA SER A 521 -4.78 -13.65 33.80
C SER A 521 -5.65 -12.47 33.35
N VAL A 522 -6.41 -12.65 32.28
CA VAL A 522 -7.35 -11.66 31.77
C VAL A 522 -8.76 -12.09 32.10
N SER A 523 -9.51 -11.24 32.79
CA SER A 523 -10.89 -11.57 33.19
C SER A 523 -11.87 -11.44 32.00
N ASP A 524 -12.99 -12.16 32.08
CA ASP A 524 -14.06 -12.08 31.08
C ASP A 524 -14.60 -10.65 30.92
N SER A 525 -14.72 -9.91 32.05
CA SER A 525 -15.12 -8.51 32.04
C SER A 525 -14.12 -7.59 31.32
N ALA A 526 -12.82 -7.94 31.40
CA ALA A 526 -11.79 -7.21 30.66
C ALA A 526 -11.89 -7.48 29.13
N LEU A 527 -12.06 -8.73 28.71
CA LEU A 527 -12.25 -9.07 27.30
C LEU A 527 -13.47 -8.35 26.71
N LYS A 528 -14.61 -8.39 27.42
CA LYS A 528 -15.83 -7.65 26.99
C LYS A 528 -15.59 -6.15 26.88
N ALA A 529 -14.87 -5.54 27.83
CA ALA A 529 -14.56 -4.12 27.79
C ALA A 529 -13.57 -3.77 26.66
N ILE A 530 -12.65 -4.66 26.28
CA ILE A 530 -11.78 -4.46 25.12
C ILE A 530 -12.62 -4.46 23.85
N ILE A 531 -13.52 -5.44 23.69
CA ILE A 531 -14.39 -5.57 22.51
C ILE A 531 -15.25 -4.32 22.34
N SER A 532 -15.93 -3.87 23.41
CA SER A 532 -16.89 -2.75 23.32
C SER A 532 -16.25 -1.37 23.24
N SER A 533 -15.06 -1.15 23.86
CA SER A 533 -14.51 0.19 24.05
C SER A 533 -13.19 0.46 23.33
N TYR A 534 -12.49 -0.56 22.83
CA TYR A 534 -11.16 -0.41 22.23
C TYR A 534 -11.06 -0.96 20.81
N THR A 535 -12.07 -1.72 20.33
CA THR A 535 -12.08 -2.28 19.00
C THR A 535 -13.39 -1.94 18.27
N ARG A 536 -13.28 -1.47 17.02
CA ARG A 536 -14.42 -1.18 16.15
C ARG A 536 -14.13 -1.83 14.79
N GLU A 537 -14.40 -3.13 14.71
CA GLU A 537 -14.09 -3.94 13.52
C GLU A 537 -15.13 -5.04 13.32
N ALA A 538 -15.31 -5.47 12.07
CA ALA A 538 -16.16 -6.61 11.74
C ALA A 538 -15.59 -7.95 12.23
N GLY A 539 -14.28 -8.11 12.16
CA GLY A 539 -13.55 -9.29 12.58
C GLY A 539 -12.92 -9.18 13.97
N VAL A 540 -11.77 -9.82 14.13
CA VAL A 540 -11.03 -9.90 15.42
C VAL A 540 -9.53 -9.52 15.28
N ARG A 541 -9.15 -8.85 14.20
CA ARG A 541 -7.74 -8.53 13.95
C ARG A 541 -7.21 -7.43 14.89
N GLU A 542 -8.01 -6.42 15.16
CA GLU A 542 -7.66 -5.36 16.11
C GLU A 542 -7.74 -5.88 17.54
N LEU A 543 -8.74 -6.72 17.86
CA LEU A 543 -8.87 -7.41 19.13
C LEU A 543 -7.62 -8.26 19.42
N GLU A 544 -7.13 -9.02 18.45
CA GLU A 544 -5.88 -9.78 18.57
C GLU A 544 -4.69 -8.88 18.87
N ARG A 545 -4.59 -7.70 18.20
CA ARG A 545 -3.55 -6.72 18.47
C ARG A 545 -3.61 -6.15 19.88
N LYS A 546 -4.82 -5.81 20.37
CA LYS A 546 -5.02 -5.27 21.72
C LYS A 546 -4.68 -6.28 22.80
N ILE A 547 -5.04 -7.56 22.61
CA ILE A 547 -4.63 -8.64 23.49
C ILE A 547 -3.10 -8.78 23.47
N GLY A 548 -2.47 -8.72 22.30
CA GLY A 548 -1.02 -8.72 22.17
C GLY A 548 -0.34 -7.53 22.87
N ASP A 549 -0.95 -6.33 22.83
CA ASP A 549 -0.44 -5.17 23.57
C ASP A 549 -0.44 -5.40 25.07
N ILE A 550 -1.50 -6.02 25.61
CA ILE A 550 -1.60 -6.39 27.03
C ILE A 550 -0.52 -7.42 27.36
N CYS A 551 -0.36 -8.45 26.54
CA CYS A 551 0.66 -9.48 26.75
C CYS A 551 2.07 -8.88 26.78
N ARG A 552 2.41 -7.98 25.82
CA ARG A 552 3.72 -7.33 25.79
C ARG A 552 4.01 -6.47 27.02
N LYS A 553 3.02 -5.70 27.48
CA LYS A 553 3.18 -4.89 28.69
C LYS A 553 3.31 -5.75 29.95
N ALA A 554 2.53 -6.83 30.02
CA ALA A 554 2.66 -7.80 31.11
C ALA A 554 4.03 -8.49 31.09
N ALA A 555 4.57 -8.82 29.91
CA ALA A 555 5.92 -9.38 29.78
C ALA A 555 6.98 -8.40 30.33
N LYS A 556 6.87 -7.12 29.94
CA LYS A 556 7.77 -6.07 30.43
C LYS A 556 7.69 -5.94 31.94
N GLU A 557 6.49 -5.80 32.52
CA GLU A 557 6.29 -5.69 33.97
C GLU A 557 6.88 -6.89 34.73
N ASN A 558 6.73 -8.10 34.21
CA ASN A 558 7.31 -9.29 34.84
C ASN A 558 8.84 -9.32 34.79
N LEU A 559 9.45 -8.88 33.67
CA LEU A 559 10.91 -8.79 33.58
C LEU A 559 11.48 -7.72 34.52
N GLU A 560 10.84 -6.56 34.59
CA GLU A 560 11.21 -5.49 35.54
C GLU A 560 11.11 -5.96 37.01
N CYS A 561 10.04 -6.70 37.36
CA CYS A 561 9.92 -7.29 38.71
C CYS A 561 11.06 -8.28 39.04
N ARG A 562 11.48 -9.09 38.07
CA ARG A 562 12.59 -10.02 38.25
C ARG A 562 13.93 -9.33 38.42
N GLU A 563 14.20 -8.28 37.62
CA GLU A 563 15.42 -7.47 37.75
C GLU A 563 15.49 -6.78 39.11
N GLU A 564 14.35 -6.40 39.67
CA GLU A 564 14.25 -5.79 41.01
C GLU A 564 14.24 -6.82 42.16
N GLY A 565 14.37 -8.12 41.85
CA GLY A 565 14.41 -9.20 42.87
C GLY A 565 13.06 -9.46 43.56
N ARG A 566 11.96 -9.04 42.99
CA ARG A 566 10.59 -9.29 43.51
C ARG A 566 10.09 -10.62 42.96
N GLU A 567 9.27 -11.32 43.76
CA GLU A 567 8.59 -12.55 43.32
C GLU A 567 7.70 -12.28 42.11
N ASP A 568 7.61 -13.25 41.20
CA ASP A 568 6.74 -13.25 40.03
C ASP A 568 5.27 -12.97 40.45
N THR A 569 4.79 -11.77 40.21
CA THR A 569 3.39 -11.45 40.54
C THR A 569 2.48 -11.73 39.35
N LYS A 570 1.45 -12.55 39.61
CA LYS A 570 0.41 -12.82 38.59
C LYS A 570 -0.36 -11.55 38.27
N GLY A 571 -0.08 -10.96 37.09
CA GLY A 571 -0.83 -9.81 36.59
C GLY A 571 -2.28 -10.18 36.33
N LYS A 572 -3.22 -9.67 37.14
CA LYS A 572 -4.65 -9.84 36.94
C LYS A 572 -5.22 -8.60 36.24
N VAL A 573 -5.57 -8.77 34.97
CA VAL A 573 -6.19 -7.69 34.16
C VAL A 573 -7.70 -7.78 34.27
N THR A 574 -8.30 -6.79 34.93
CA THR A 574 -9.75 -6.60 35.03
C THR A 574 -10.18 -5.41 34.20
N ALA A 575 -11.49 -5.19 34.05
CA ALA A 575 -12.04 -4.05 33.30
C ALA A 575 -11.51 -2.68 33.77
N SER A 576 -11.20 -2.53 35.06
CA SER A 576 -10.61 -1.30 35.62
C SER A 576 -9.13 -1.12 35.28
N HIS A 577 -8.41 -2.20 35.02
CA HIS A 577 -6.99 -2.15 34.69
C HIS A 577 -6.70 -1.90 33.19
N ILE A 578 -7.72 -2.02 32.32
CA ILE A 578 -7.52 -1.93 30.85
C ILE A 578 -6.93 -0.58 30.45
N GLU A 579 -7.38 0.51 31.09
CA GLU A 579 -6.86 1.85 30.77
C GLU A 579 -5.36 2.00 31.06
N LYS A 580 -4.82 1.29 32.03
CA LYS A 580 -3.37 1.22 32.29
C LYS A 580 -2.64 0.56 31.11
N TYR A 581 -3.22 -0.49 30.53
CA TYR A 581 -2.58 -1.26 29.44
C TYR A 581 -2.83 -0.67 28.06
N LEU A 582 -4.04 -0.18 27.77
CA LEU A 582 -4.44 0.24 26.43
C LEU A 582 -4.64 1.76 26.30
N GLY A 583 -4.53 2.52 27.38
CA GLY A 583 -4.80 3.94 27.42
C GLY A 583 -6.30 4.26 27.53
N LYS A 584 -6.67 5.52 27.34
CA LYS A 584 -8.08 5.96 27.43
C LYS A 584 -8.93 5.25 26.40
N ARG A 585 -10.20 5.01 26.75
CA ARG A 585 -11.19 4.41 25.85
C ARG A 585 -11.27 5.19 24.53
N LYS A 586 -11.24 4.50 23.42
CA LYS A 586 -11.19 5.10 22.08
C LYS A 586 -12.57 5.23 21.44
N SER A 587 -13.50 4.34 21.79
CA SER A 587 -14.84 4.31 21.23
C SER A 587 -15.84 4.69 22.32
N THR A 588 -16.44 5.85 22.18
CA THR A 588 -17.76 6.09 22.73
C THR A 588 -18.74 5.63 21.65
N THR A 589 -19.49 4.57 21.92
CA THR A 589 -20.61 4.20 21.06
C THR A 589 -21.49 5.41 20.89
N ASP A 590 -21.79 5.82 19.65
CA ASP A 590 -22.75 6.87 19.37
C ASP A 590 -24.12 6.38 19.85
N LEU A 591 -24.41 6.68 21.09
CA LEU A 591 -25.67 6.30 21.72
C LEU A 591 -26.81 7.01 20.99
N ALA A 592 -27.97 6.36 20.98
CA ALA A 592 -29.23 6.95 20.50
C ALA A 592 -29.47 8.34 21.12
N ASN A 593 -30.06 9.23 20.35
CA ASN A 593 -30.40 10.58 20.84
C ASN A 593 -31.27 10.45 22.09
N LYS A 594 -31.04 11.31 23.07
CA LYS A 594 -31.77 11.23 24.36
C LYS A 594 -33.18 11.79 24.28
N LYS A 595 -33.48 12.57 23.25
CA LYS A 595 -34.78 13.24 23.06
C LYS A 595 -35.20 13.18 21.59
N PRO A 596 -36.51 13.18 21.31
CA PRO A 596 -37.01 13.37 19.95
C PRO A 596 -36.65 14.76 19.42
N GLU A 597 -36.18 14.84 18.18
CA GLU A 597 -35.71 16.07 17.55
C GLU A 597 -36.31 16.23 16.15
N VAL A 598 -36.50 17.49 15.72
CA VAL A 598 -36.99 17.81 14.37
C VAL A 598 -35.83 17.80 13.39
N GLY A 599 -36.01 17.17 12.24
CA GLY A 599 -35.02 17.13 11.17
C GLY A 599 -33.86 16.18 11.43
N ILE A 600 -33.84 15.45 12.56
CA ILE A 600 -32.76 14.52 12.90
C ILE A 600 -33.29 13.10 12.92
N VAL A 601 -32.70 12.24 12.09
CA VAL A 601 -33.10 10.83 11.96
C VAL A 601 -31.89 9.94 11.96
N ARG A 602 -31.99 8.78 12.60
CA ARG A 602 -30.92 7.79 12.63
C ARG A 602 -31.14 6.72 11.57
N GLY A 603 -30.20 6.65 10.64
CA GLY A 603 -30.10 5.58 9.65
C GLY A 603 -29.13 4.49 10.07
N LEU A 604 -29.10 3.42 9.30
CA LEU A 604 -28.19 2.31 9.48
C LEU A 604 -27.35 2.12 8.21
N ALA A 605 -26.03 2.05 8.38
CA ALA A 605 -25.07 1.83 7.32
C ALA A 605 -24.33 0.50 7.51
N TRP A 606 -23.82 -0.01 6.42
CA TRP A 606 -22.86 -1.08 6.39
C TRP A 606 -21.54 -0.56 5.80
N THR A 607 -20.44 -0.87 6.46
CA THR A 607 -19.09 -0.46 6.07
C THR A 607 -18.15 -1.67 6.05
N SER A 608 -16.97 -1.52 5.48
CA SER A 608 -15.93 -2.55 5.48
C SER A 608 -15.47 -2.99 6.89
N VAL A 609 -15.79 -2.20 7.91
CA VAL A 609 -15.47 -2.50 9.32
C VAL A 609 -16.66 -3.02 10.12
N GLY A 610 -17.85 -3.14 9.50
CA GLY A 610 -19.08 -3.63 10.11
C GLY A 610 -20.25 -2.68 9.94
N GLY A 611 -21.34 -2.91 10.69
CA GLY A 611 -22.49 -2.02 10.73
C GLY A 611 -22.19 -0.76 11.54
N ASP A 612 -22.85 0.33 11.15
CA ASP A 612 -22.76 1.62 11.84
C ASP A 612 -24.11 2.34 11.85
N THR A 613 -24.28 3.30 12.76
CA THR A 613 -25.43 4.19 12.75
C THR A 613 -25.05 5.52 12.12
N LEU A 614 -25.91 6.05 11.25
CA LEU A 614 -25.73 7.34 10.62
C LEU A 614 -26.77 8.33 11.17
N GLN A 615 -26.31 9.44 11.72
CA GLN A 615 -27.21 10.56 12.01
C GLN A 615 -27.38 11.39 10.74
N ILE A 616 -28.61 11.60 10.31
CA ILE A 616 -28.95 12.47 9.19
C ILE A 616 -29.64 13.70 9.76
N GLU A 617 -29.09 14.86 9.47
CA GLU A 617 -29.58 16.15 9.93
C GLU A 617 -30.09 16.94 8.73
N VAL A 618 -31.28 17.48 8.84
CA VAL A 618 -31.86 18.35 7.81
C VAL A 618 -32.24 19.68 8.46
N ASN A 619 -31.70 20.74 7.91
CA ASN A 619 -32.05 22.10 8.27
C ASN A 619 -32.76 22.79 7.10
N VAL A 620 -33.76 23.59 7.41
CA VAL A 620 -34.52 24.38 6.43
C VAL A 620 -34.29 25.84 6.76
N MET A 621 -33.86 26.60 5.77
CA MET A 621 -33.53 28.01 5.93
C MET A 621 -34.09 28.84 4.77
N PRO A 622 -34.39 30.14 4.95
CA PRO A 622 -34.84 30.99 3.85
C PRO A 622 -33.85 30.97 2.68
N GLY A 623 -34.34 30.77 1.47
CA GLY A 623 -33.48 30.63 0.28
C GLY A 623 -34.25 30.64 -1.04
N LYS A 624 -33.78 29.86 -2.01
CA LYS A 624 -34.34 29.80 -3.40
C LYS A 624 -34.83 28.43 -3.80
N GLY A 625 -34.87 27.49 -2.88
CA GLY A 625 -35.27 26.10 -3.14
C GLY A 625 -34.09 25.19 -3.48
N ASP A 626 -32.87 25.60 -3.17
CA ASP A 626 -31.67 24.81 -3.40
C ASP A 626 -31.51 23.67 -2.38
N ILE A 627 -30.76 22.64 -2.74
CA ILE A 627 -30.48 21.49 -1.87
C ILE A 627 -28.96 21.39 -1.68
N ASP A 628 -28.51 21.68 -0.48
CA ASP A 628 -27.11 21.54 -0.08
C ASP A 628 -26.88 20.18 0.55
N LEU A 629 -25.92 19.44 0.04
CA LEU A 629 -25.56 18.10 0.50
C LEU A 629 -24.12 18.09 1.03
N THR A 630 -23.94 17.78 2.31
CA THR A 630 -22.61 17.75 2.95
C THR A 630 -22.41 16.46 3.76
N GLY A 631 -21.13 16.11 4.05
CA GLY A 631 -20.79 14.90 4.80
C GLY A 631 -20.17 13.80 3.94
N GLN A 632 -19.51 14.14 2.81
CA GLN A 632 -18.87 13.22 1.86
C GLN A 632 -19.80 12.12 1.34
N MET A 633 -20.98 12.53 0.92
CA MET A 633 -21.95 11.63 0.26
C MET A 633 -21.45 11.28 -1.15
N GLY A 634 -21.44 9.98 -1.47
CA GLY A 634 -21.24 9.51 -2.83
C GLY A 634 -22.44 9.80 -3.74
N ASP A 635 -22.30 9.52 -5.03
CA ASP A 635 -23.29 9.94 -6.03
C ASP A 635 -24.64 9.21 -5.86
N VAL A 636 -24.64 7.91 -5.49
CA VAL A 636 -25.86 7.14 -5.22
C VAL A 636 -26.62 7.71 -4.02
N MET A 637 -25.89 8.12 -2.98
CA MET A 637 -26.49 8.69 -1.79
C MET A 637 -27.07 10.09 -2.05
N LYS A 638 -26.41 10.91 -2.88
CA LYS A 638 -26.94 12.21 -3.35
C LYS A 638 -28.21 12.04 -4.16
N GLU A 639 -28.23 11.06 -5.07
CA GLU A 639 -29.43 10.72 -5.84
C GLU A 639 -30.60 10.32 -4.91
N SER A 640 -30.33 9.49 -3.89
CA SER A 640 -31.33 9.11 -2.88
C SER A 640 -31.90 10.33 -2.12
N ALA A 641 -31.08 11.33 -1.82
CA ALA A 641 -31.52 12.56 -1.18
C ALA A 641 -32.47 13.35 -2.10
N ILE A 642 -32.13 13.45 -3.40
CA ILE A 642 -32.99 14.12 -4.41
C ILE A 642 -34.33 13.39 -4.59
N ILE A 643 -34.29 12.04 -4.63
CA ILE A 643 -35.54 11.22 -4.70
C ILE A 643 -36.38 11.45 -3.44
N GLY A 644 -35.77 11.44 -2.26
CA GLY A 644 -36.43 11.72 -0.98
C GLY A 644 -37.13 13.09 -0.97
N MET A 645 -36.41 14.14 -1.43
CA MET A 645 -36.99 15.48 -1.58
C MET A 645 -38.13 15.51 -2.55
N SER A 646 -37.99 14.88 -3.70
CA SER A 646 -39.05 14.82 -4.73
C SER A 646 -40.30 14.11 -4.21
N TYR A 647 -40.12 13.04 -3.45
CA TYR A 647 -41.22 12.33 -2.80
C TYR A 647 -41.94 13.22 -1.78
N VAL A 648 -41.21 13.89 -0.87
CA VAL A 648 -41.79 14.77 0.14
C VAL A 648 -42.58 15.92 -0.52
N ARG A 649 -42.06 16.50 -1.60
CA ARG A 649 -42.78 17.49 -2.41
C ARG A 649 -44.08 16.92 -2.97
N SER A 650 -44.09 15.68 -3.44
CA SER A 650 -45.25 15.04 -4.06
C SER A 650 -46.42 14.82 -3.07
N ILE A 651 -46.10 14.49 -1.80
CA ILE A 651 -47.12 14.26 -0.75
C ILE A 651 -47.47 15.55 0.03
N GLY A 652 -46.82 16.68 -0.30
CA GLY A 652 -47.00 17.94 0.40
C GLY A 652 -48.50 18.36 0.55
N LYS A 653 -49.32 18.18 -0.50
CA LYS A 653 -50.74 18.49 -0.43
C LYS A 653 -51.52 17.64 0.59
N GLU A 654 -51.19 16.34 0.72
CA GLU A 654 -51.85 15.44 1.68
C GLU A 654 -51.57 15.86 3.13
N HIS A 655 -50.38 16.41 3.36
CA HIS A 655 -49.91 16.81 4.70
C HIS A 655 -50.02 18.31 4.99
N LYS A 656 -50.77 19.08 4.14
CA LYS A 656 -50.98 20.53 4.27
C LYS A 656 -49.70 21.34 4.32
N ILE A 657 -48.63 20.90 3.59
CA ILE A 657 -47.40 21.62 3.43
C ILE A 657 -47.59 22.67 2.34
N ASP A 658 -47.24 23.92 2.66
CA ASP A 658 -47.30 25.00 1.67
C ASP A 658 -46.29 24.78 0.54
N PRO A 659 -46.69 24.80 -0.73
CA PRO A 659 -45.76 24.70 -1.85
C PRO A 659 -44.67 25.77 -1.88
N SER A 660 -44.91 26.97 -1.26
CA SER A 660 -43.90 28.03 -1.12
C SER A 660 -42.71 27.58 -0.28
N MET A 661 -42.93 26.69 0.69
CA MET A 661 -41.90 26.11 1.54
C MET A 661 -40.72 25.55 0.75
N PHE A 662 -40.98 24.93 -0.39
CA PHE A 662 -39.97 24.32 -1.27
C PHE A 662 -39.35 25.29 -2.31
N LYS A 663 -39.88 26.52 -2.42
CA LYS A 663 -39.40 27.53 -3.35
C LYS A 663 -38.65 28.67 -2.67
N GLU A 664 -39.02 28.96 -1.42
CA GLU A 664 -38.52 30.10 -0.65
C GLU A 664 -37.57 29.68 0.46
N ASN A 665 -37.27 28.37 0.56
CA ASN A 665 -36.32 27.86 1.54
C ASN A 665 -35.33 26.88 0.89
N ASP A 666 -34.10 26.98 1.32
CA ASP A 666 -33.03 26.01 1.00
C ASP A 666 -33.01 24.88 2.02
N PHE A 667 -32.60 23.72 1.55
CA PHE A 667 -32.54 22.50 2.35
C PHE A 667 -31.12 22.02 2.49
N HIS A 668 -30.57 22.09 3.68
CA HIS A 668 -29.24 21.57 3.94
C HIS A 668 -29.33 20.20 4.62
N ILE A 669 -28.88 19.16 3.91
CA ILE A 669 -28.81 17.78 4.42
C ILE A 669 -27.34 17.50 4.77
N HIS A 670 -27.14 17.22 6.03
CA HIS A 670 -25.79 16.94 6.56
C HIS A 670 -25.73 15.54 7.18
N ILE A 671 -24.65 14.82 6.90
CA ILE A 671 -24.32 13.57 7.59
C ILE A 671 -23.00 13.80 8.32
N PRO A 672 -22.98 13.92 9.67
CA PRO A 672 -21.77 14.07 10.45
C PRO A 672 -20.72 12.99 10.15
N GLU A 673 -19.49 13.19 10.66
CA GLU A 673 -18.32 12.34 10.36
C GLU A 673 -17.82 12.43 8.91
N GLY A 674 -17.55 13.64 8.44
CA GLY A 674 -17.05 13.92 7.08
C GLY A 674 -15.70 13.31 6.71
N ALA A 675 -15.02 12.61 7.63
CA ALA A 675 -13.76 11.92 7.34
C ALA A 675 -13.96 10.56 6.62
N VAL A 676 -15.18 10.01 6.62
CA VAL A 676 -15.49 8.70 6.03
C VAL A 676 -16.44 8.90 4.85
N PRO A 677 -16.04 8.54 3.62
CA PRO A 677 -16.93 8.54 2.46
C PRO A 677 -18.12 7.60 2.70
N LYS A 678 -19.33 8.06 2.36
CA LYS A 678 -20.58 7.31 2.54
C LYS A 678 -21.30 7.24 1.20
N ASP A 679 -21.65 6.03 0.77
CA ASP A 679 -22.41 5.84 -0.46
C ASP A 679 -23.39 4.68 -0.33
N GLY A 680 -24.51 4.75 -1.06
CA GLY A 680 -25.50 3.71 -1.16
C GLY A 680 -26.94 4.20 -1.03
N PRO A 681 -27.90 3.45 -1.61
CA PRO A 681 -29.32 3.85 -1.67
C PRO A 681 -30.08 3.60 -0.36
N SER A 682 -29.54 2.83 0.58
CA SER A 682 -30.23 2.34 1.78
C SER A 682 -30.58 3.42 2.83
N ALA A 683 -30.08 4.65 2.66
CA ALA A 683 -30.43 5.79 3.49
C ALA A 683 -31.66 6.58 2.98
N GLY A 684 -32.27 6.15 1.87
CA GLY A 684 -33.34 6.89 1.20
C GLY A 684 -34.55 7.18 2.08
N ILE A 685 -35.08 6.17 2.80
CA ILE A 685 -36.20 6.39 3.72
C ILE A 685 -35.80 7.28 4.91
N THR A 686 -34.57 7.23 5.35
CA THR A 686 -34.02 8.03 6.45
C THR A 686 -33.97 9.51 6.06
N MET A 687 -33.43 9.80 4.86
CA MET A 687 -33.36 11.17 4.32
C MET A 687 -34.74 11.73 4.09
N ALA A 688 -35.65 10.96 3.46
CA ALA A 688 -37.02 11.40 3.23
C ALA A 688 -37.75 11.70 4.56
N THR A 689 -37.53 10.88 5.61
CA THR A 689 -38.11 11.12 6.94
C THR A 689 -37.56 12.38 7.58
N ALA A 690 -36.25 12.61 7.47
CA ALA A 690 -35.59 13.79 8.01
C ALA A 690 -36.08 15.08 7.32
N ILE A 691 -36.18 15.05 5.98
CA ILE A 691 -36.73 16.16 5.21
C ILE A 691 -38.21 16.41 5.60
N PHE A 692 -39.03 15.36 5.70
CA PHE A 692 -40.42 15.49 6.07
C PHE A 692 -40.59 16.04 7.49
N SER A 693 -39.79 15.57 8.43
CA SER A 693 -39.75 16.07 9.80
C SER A 693 -39.39 17.57 9.84
N ALA A 694 -38.34 17.96 9.13
CA ALA A 694 -37.88 19.35 9.07
C ALA A 694 -38.96 20.30 8.47
N VAL A 695 -39.62 19.86 7.39
CA VAL A 695 -40.69 20.67 6.73
C VAL A 695 -41.94 20.77 7.58
N THR A 696 -42.33 19.70 8.28
CA THR A 696 -43.56 19.68 9.08
C THR A 696 -43.37 20.14 10.51
N GLY A 697 -42.14 20.34 10.97
CA GLY A 697 -41.81 20.67 12.36
C GLY A 697 -42.13 19.55 13.35
N LYS A 698 -42.38 18.32 12.90
CA LYS A 698 -42.70 17.18 13.76
C LYS A 698 -41.45 16.42 14.16
N PRO A 699 -41.21 16.22 15.47
CA PRO A 699 -40.01 15.51 15.92
C PRO A 699 -40.08 14.02 15.59
N VAL A 700 -38.88 13.45 15.33
CA VAL A 700 -38.69 12.03 15.10
C VAL A 700 -38.33 11.33 16.40
N ARG A 701 -38.81 10.12 16.59
CA ARG A 701 -38.48 9.28 17.76
C ARG A 701 -36.97 9.02 17.86
N CYS A 702 -36.42 9.18 19.05
CA CYS A 702 -34.99 9.01 19.34
C CYS A 702 -34.58 7.53 19.53
N ASP A 703 -35.54 6.64 19.85
CA ASP A 703 -35.32 5.21 20.09
C ASP A 703 -35.48 4.35 18.82
N LEU A 704 -35.63 5.00 17.65
CA LEU A 704 -35.88 4.39 16.36
C LEU A 704 -34.70 4.60 15.40
N ALA A 705 -34.37 3.56 14.66
CA ALA A 705 -33.52 3.67 13.47
C ALA A 705 -34.22 3.06 12.25
N MET A 706 -33.75 3.40 11.05
CA MET A 706 -34.36 2.89 9.84
C MET A 706 -33.34 2.66 8.74
N THR A 707 -33.68 1.76 7.82
CA THR A 707 -32.90 1.52 6.60
C THR A 707 -33.83 1.07 5.50
N GLY A 708 -33.61 1.55 4.29
CA GLY A 708 -34.42 1.22 3.12
C GLY A 708 -34.16 2.17 1.97
N GLU A 709 -34.26 1.66 0.76
CA GLU A 709 -34.25 2.47 -0.45
C GLU A 709 -35.65 3.00 -0.73
N ILE A 710 -35.77 4.22 -1.24
CA ILE A 710 -37.03 4.87 -1.55
C ILE A 710 -37.19 5.06 -3.06
N THR A 711 -38.40 4.84 -3.57
CA THR A 711 -38.76 5.21 -4.94
C THR A 711 -39.50 6.55 -5.00
N LEU A 712 -39.55 7.18 -6.16
CA LEU A 712 -40.33 8.41 -6.38
C LEU A 712 -41.83 8.30 -6.00
N ARG A 713 -42.37 7.08 -5.96
CA ARG A 713 -43.73 6.78 -5.54
C ARG A 713 -43.90 6.46 -4.06
N GLY A 714 -42.76 6.46 -3.31
CA GLY A 714 -42.73 6.17 -1.89
C GLY A 714 -42.78 4.68 -1.53
N ASN A 715 -42.51 3.76 -2.47
CA ASN A 715 -42.32 2.36 -2.14
C ASN A 715 -40.92 2.20 -1.48
N VAL A 716 -40.87 1.29 -0.50
CA VAL A 716 -39.64 0.95 0.20
C VAL A 716 -39.07 -0.34 -0.38
N LEU A 717 -37.86 -0.27 -0.94
CA LEU A 717 -37.20 -1.39 -1.58
C LEU A 717 -36.19 -2.08 -0.63
N PRO A 718 -35.91 -3.37 -0.86
CA PRO A 718 -34.99 -4.15 -0.02
C PRO A 718 -33.54 -3.67 -0.09
N ILE A 719 -32.78 -3.98 0.97
CA ILE A 719 -31.41 -3.55 1.13
C ILE A 719 -30.51 -4.72 1.58
N GLY A 720 -29.18 -4.58 1.36
CA GLY A 720 -28.19 -5.53 1.82
C GLY A 720 -27.58 -5.20 3.19
N GLY A 721 -26.82 -6.15 3.76
CA GLY A 721 -26.08 -5.98 5.01
C GLY A 721 -26.95 -5.80 6.24
N LEU A 722 -28.11 -6.47 6.27
CA LEU A 722 -29.11 -6.27 7.31
C LEU A 722 -28.66 -6.75 8.68
N LYS A 723 -27.93 -7.87 8.74
CA LYS A 723 -27.39 -8.43 9.99
C LYS A 723 -26.50 -7.41 10.70
N GLU A 724 -25.57 -6.82 9.97
CA GLU A 724 -24.63 -5.82 10.50
C GLU A 724 -25.35 -4.55 10.93
N LYS A 725 -26.36 -4.11 10.18
CA LYS A 725 -27.15 -2.93 10.48
C LYS A 725 -27.96 -3.09 11.76
N ILE A 726 -28.61 -4.26 11.97
CA ILE A 726 -29.33 -4.56 13.19
C ILE A 726 -28.41 -4.65 14.40
N LEU A 727 -27.23 -5.26 14.19
CA LEU A 727 -26.21 -5.34 15.25
C LEU A 727 -25.74 -3.93 15.66
N ALA A 728 -25.51 -3.03 14.70
CA ALA A 728 -25.14 -1.64 14.99
C ALA A 728 -26.26 -0.90 15.74
N ALA A 729 -27.51 -1.09 15.34
CA ALA A 729 -28.65 -0.50 16.03
C ALA A 729 -28.73 -0.96 17.50
N ARG A 730 -28.52 -2.26 17.75
CA ARG A 730 -28.46 -2.81 19.11
C ARG A 730 -27.35 -2.20 19.95
N MET A 731 -26.15 -2.09 19.39
CA MET A 731 -24.99 -1.48 20.08
C MET A 731 -25.24 0.00 20.40
N ALA A 732 -25.96 0.72 19.54
CA ALA A 732 -26.35 2.12 19.75
C ALA A 732 -27.51 2.28 20.78
N GLY A 733 -28.10 1.18 21.27
CA GLY A 733 -29.20 1.21 22.22
C GLY A 733 -30.56 1.55 21.59
N ILE A 734 -30.71 1.39 20.28
CA ILE A 734 -31.97 1.55 19.55
C ILE A 734 -32.94 0.44 19.94
N LYS A 735 -34.20 0.80 20.15
CA LYS A 735 -35.24 -0.15 20.56
C LYS A 735 -36.06 -0.68 19.40
N GLU A 736 -36.21 0.09 18.35
CA GLU A 736 -37.00 -0.30 17.17
C GLU A 736 -36.25 0.02 15.88
N VAL A 737 -36.29 -0.91 14.92
CA VAL A 737 -35.71 -0.72 13.59
C VAL A 737 -36.76 -0.92 12.53
N LEU A 738 -36.92 0.08 11.64
CA LEU A 738 -37.76 -0.04 10.45
C LEU A 738 -36.98 -0.66 9.31
N VAL A 739 -37.50 -1.75 8.77
CA VAL A 739 -36.86 -2.57 7.73
C VAL A 739 -37.85 -2.77 6.58
N PRO A 740 -37.40 -2.78 5.31
CA PRO A 740 -38.26 -3.09 4.18
C PRO A 740 -38.94 -4.45 4.34
N PHE A 741 -40.22 -4.52 3.93
CA PHE A 741 -40.99 -5.76 4.06
C PHE A 741 -40.36 -6.93 3.30
N GLU A 742 -39.75 -6.66 2.16
CA GLU A 742 -39.13 -7.68 1.31
C GLU A 742 -37.89 -8.32 1.97
N ASN A 743 -37.24 -7.64 2.93
CA ASN A 743 -36.18 -8.21 3.74
C ASN A 743 -36.65 -9.13 4.87
N LYS A 744 -37.93 -9.51 4.92
CA LYS A 744 -38.41 -10.39 5.97
C LYS A 744 -37.68 -11.72 6.02
N LYS A 745 -37.32 -12.30 4.88
CA LYS A 745 -36.56 -13.53 4.78
C LYS A 745 -35.17 -13.37 5.38
N ASP A 746 -34.49 -12.27 5.06
CA ASP A 746 -33.14 -11.97 5.58
C ASP A 746 -33.15 -11.80 7.11
N VAL A 747 -34.24 -11.23 7.67
CA VAL A 747 -34.42 -11.10 9.12
C VAL A 747 -34.60 -12.46 9.79
N GLU A 748 -35.34 -13.39 9.15
CA GLU A 748 -35.55 -14.74 9.67
C GLU A 748 -34.24 -15.53 9.77
N GLU A 749 -33.28 -15.28 8.89
CA GLU A 749 -31.95 -15.90 8.91
C GLU A 749 -31.01 -15.33 9.98
N ILE A 750 -31.33 -14.15 10.56
CA ILE A 750 -30.52 -13.53 11.61
C ILE A 750 -30.70 -14.31 12.93
N PRO A 751 -29.61 -14.71 13.60
CA PRO A 751 -29.69 -15.41 14.90
C PRO A 751 -30.54 -14.64 15.92
N GLU A 752 -31.26 -15.40 16.74
CA GLU A 752 -32.11 -14.82 17.80
C GLU A 752 -31.33 -13.91 18.75
N GLU A 753 -30.11 -14.28 19.07
CA GLU A 753 -29.22 -13.46 19.92
C GLU A 753 -29.02 -12.02 19.41
N ILE A 754 -29.07 -11.80 18.11
CA ILE A 754 -28.93 -10.45 17.50
C ILE A 754 -30.28 -9.72 17.54
N ARG A 755 -31.38 -10.46 17.33
CA ARG A 755 -32.74 -9.91 17.31
C ARG A 755 -33.28 -9.61 18.71
N ASP A 756 -32.77 -10.29 19.72
CA ASP A 756 -33.21 -10.11 21.10
C ASP A 756 -32.92 -8.68 21.60
N GLY A 757 -33.95 -8.06 22.16
CA GLY A 757 -33.89 -6.68 22.67
C GLY A 757 -34.14 -5.58 21.64
N ILE A 758 -34.38 -5.92 20.36
CA ILE A 758 -34.78 -4.97 19.31
C ILE A 758 -36.11 -5.38 18.67
N THR A 759 -37.02 -4.43 18.55
CA THR A 759 -38.25 -4.63 17.79
C THR A 759 -38.00 -4.34 16.32
N ILE A 760 -38.19 -5.35 15.46
CA ILE A 760 -38.04 -5.18 14.01
C ILE A 760 -39.42 -4.99 13.41
N THR A 761 -39.61 -3.82 12.79
CA THR A 761 -40.91 -3.44 12.19
C THR A 761 -40.76 -3.34 10.68
N TYR A 762 -41.56 -4.11 9.97
CA TYR A 762 -41.59 -4.13 8.50
C TYR A 762 -42.43 -3.01 7.92
N VAL A 763 -41.90 -2.33 6.90
CA VAL A 763 -42.55 -1.22 6.19
C VAL A 763 -42.57 -1.50 4.69
N LYS A 764 -43.68 -1.16 4.00
CA LYS A 764 -43.83 -1.30 2.55
C LYS A 764 -43.79 0.05 1.84
N THR A 765 -44.26 1.08 2.52
CA THR A 765 -44.38 2.41 1.95
C THR A 765 -43.79 3.45 2.89
N MET A 766 -43.41 4.59 2.32
CA MET A 766 -42.94 5.73 3.08
C MET A 766 -44.03 6.29 4.04
N LYS A 767 -45.33 6.10 3.72
CA LYS A 767 -46.45 6.46 4.61
C LYS A 767 -46.36 5.66 5.93
N ASP A 768 -46.01 4.35 5.83
CA ASP A 768 -45.82 3.51 7.01
C ASP A 768 -44.65 3.98 7.84
N VAL A 769 -43.54 4.37 7.17
CA VAL A 769 -42.36 4.89 7.82
C VAL A 769 -42.67 6.18 8.59
N ILE A 770 -43.30 7.16 7.94
CA ILE A 770 -43.67 8.46 8.54
C ILE A 770 -44.57 8.24 9.76
N LYS A 771 -45.61 7.39 9.64
CA LYS A 771 -46.54 7.09 10.71
C LYS A 771 -45.87 6.53 11.97
N LYS A 772 -44.83 5.72 11.79
CA LYS A 772 -44.12 5.06 12.89
C LYS A 772 -42.96 5.89 13.44
N ALA A 773 -42.33 6.70 12.59
CA ALA A 773 -41.14 7.48 12.94
C ALA A 773 -41.46 8.75 13.70
N LEU A 774 -42.60 9.40 13.39
CA LEU A 774 -42.95 10.68 14.02
C LEU A 774 -43.63 10.48 15.37
N VAL A 775 -43.38 11.38 16.28
CA VAL A 775 -44.09 11.46 17.55
C VAL A 775 -45.49 12.04 17.29
N THR A 776 -46.52 11.27 17.63
CA THR A 776 -47.94 11.60 17.30
C THR A 776 -48.63 12.50 18.32
N GLU A 777 -48.00 12.74 19.50
CA GLU A 777 -48.52 13.62 20.54
C GLU A 777 -47.41 14.51 21.13
N TYR A 778 -47.53 15.80 20.96
CA TYR A 778 -46.95 16.85 21.80
C TYR A 778 -48.10 17.71 22.29
#